data_74a0d6f26ccf8fc7edf1f9146662d197
#
_entry.id   74a0d6f26ccf8fc7edf1f9146662d197
#
_cell.length_a   1.000
_cell.length_b   1.000
_cell.length_c   1.000
_cell.angle_alpha   90.00
_cell.angle_beta   90.00
_cell.angle_gamma   90.00
#
_symmetry.space_group_name_H-M   'P 1'
#
loop_
_entity.id
_entity.type
_entity.pdbx_description
1 polymer ?
#
loop_
_entity_poly.entity_id
_entity_poly.type
_entity_poly.pdbx_seq_one_letter_code
_entity_poly.pdbx_strand_id
1 'polypeptide(L)'
;MRTLRTPALLLGSLLLCFFGHLPCDSALVTVAGASRAAPLAPEYVEGEVLVQFRAAETWESVQFTATLHGLELARRFDWLSAHQGQVMCLLRSPTQTTASLIEELGQDLTVALIEPNYLRWPSDMRTPNDPRFGQLWGLQNTSQAVNGVTGTAHADIGFLSAWGLARPSTNEVVVAVIDTGLDLTHPDIVSNLWTNPGEIPNNGLDDDGNGYVDDVHGYDFVNGTGAVTDAGFHGTHVSGTIAASGNNGLGVIGVDFQAHIMALRVSSDGTVFDSAAIIEALQYAAMMKTRGVNVVAINASYGGGSYSSTESAAIQAAGDVGIIFCAAAGNNAANNDTTPIYPAGYRLANMIVIAASDQNDALATFSDYGATTVDLAAPGVNILSCVPVDQPGSTSYVQQASAVYQANALIYSGLTTSNGITAAIYYCGLGYPTNFPAAVSNNIALIQRGTLFFSDKVSNAMAAGAQAAVIFNNVVGNVNSATLQTAGNWIPAIALSQADGQALLAALPASVTVVNVPDPANIYQLLDGTSMAAPHIAGAVAFAAMNFPAETVAERIQRILANVTPVAGLAGKVVTGGRLNLARSVDTDGNGLPDWWEQQFFGHLTGTDPNADPDHDGASNLAEFLAGTDPTNFNSALRLTALRSGGTNGVVLEWPSVMGRYYRLLRSTNLFNGFDSLVLTNLSATPPLNTATDAAPPSASPRYYRLELEP
;
A
#
# COMPACT_ATOMS: atom_id res chain seq x y z
N MET A 1 36.65 1.70 -47.65
CA MET A 1 35.93 2.81 -48.31
C MET A 1 34.49 2.85 -47.85
N ARG A 2 34.08 3.99 -47.42
CA ARG A 2 32.74 4.46 -46.98
C ARG A 2 32.28 4.00 -45.61
N THR A 3 32.56 4.88 -44.70
CA THR A 3 31.98 5.13 -43.38
C THR A 3 30.53 5.60 -43.49
N LEU A 4 29.64 5.09 -42.64
CA LEU A 4 28.35 5.70 -42.37
C LEU A 4 28.32 6.19 -40.94
N ARG A 5 28.04 7.48 -40.80
CA ARG A 5 27.93 8.22 -39.54
C ARG A 5 26.49 8.19 -39.07
N THR A 6 26.31 7.95 -37.79
CA THR A 6 25.08 8.27 -37.04
C THR A 6 25.03 9.75 -36.63
N PRO A 7 23.91 10.44 -36.68
CA PRO A 7 23.78 11.80 -36.16
C PRO A 7 23.29 11.79 -34.69
N ALA A 8 24.03 12.50 -33.85
CA ALA A 8 23.62 12.87 -32.52
C ALA A 8 22.74 14.13 -32.58
N LEU A 9 21.59 14.13 -31.93
CA LEU A 9 20.79 15.34 -31.71
C LEU A 9 21.28 16.03 -30.43
N LEU A 10 21.79 17.25 -30.60
CA LEU A 10 21.98 18.23 -29.53
C LEU A 10 20.75 19.13 -29.46
N LEU A 11 20.10 19.18 -28.29
CA LEU A 11 19.19 20.27 -27.96
C LEU A 11 19.97 21.36 -27.21
N GLY A 12 20.12 22.51 -27.85
CA GLY A 12 20.67 23.70 -27.23
C GLY A 12 19.56 24.58 -26.66
N SER A 13 19.66 24.89 -25.38
CA SER A 13 18.85 25.95 -24.75
C SER A 13 19.69 27.24 -24.69
N LEU A 14 19.20 28.29 -25.35
CA LEU A 14 19.81 29.61 -25.32
C LEU A 14 19.26 30.39 -24.12
N LEU A 15 20.13 30.76 -23.19
CA LEU A 15 19.83 31.69 -22.10
C LEU A 15 20.68 32.96 -22.27
N LEU A 16 20.03 34.09 -22.50
CA LEU A 16 20.69 35.41 -22.50
C LEU A 16 20.89 35.87 -21.06
N CYS A 17 22.13 36.13 -20.69
CA CYS A 17 22.44 36.92 -19.49
C CYS A 17 23.20 38.16 -19.84
N PHE A 18 22.74 39.32 -19.33
CA PHE A 18 23.44 40.61 -19.40
C PHE A 18 24.11 40.95 -18.07
N PHE A 19 25.42 41.23 -18.15
CA PHE A 19 26.31 42.06 -17.35
C PHE A 19 26.44 41.88 -15.81
N GLY A 20 27.65 41.56 -15.42
CA GLY A 20 28.24 41.81 -14.11
C GLY A 20 29.58 41.08 -13.90
N HIS A 21 30.71 41.77 -14.08
CA HIS A 21 32.04 41.22 -13.86
C HIS A 21 32.32 41.00 -12.36
N LEU A 22 32.60 39.73 -12.00
CA LEU A 22 33.46 39.35 -10.87
C LEU A 22 34.11 38.00 -11.22
N PRO A 23 35.38 37.74 -10.87
CA PRO A 23 36.07 36.50 -11.20
C PRO A 23 35.54 35.34 -10.36
N CYS A 24 35.09 34.29 -11.02
CA CYS A 24 34.70 33.06 -10.36
C CYS A 24 35.77 32.00 -10.60
N ASP A 25 36.42 31.59 -9.54
CA ASP A 25 37.31 30.41 -9.51
C ASP A 25 36.48 29.17 -9.85
N SER A 26 36.84 28.52 -10.95
CA SER A 26 36.19 27.29 -11.41
C SER A 26 36.72 26.09 -10.61
N ALA A 27 36.06 25.76 -9.54
CA ALA A 27 36.17 24.44 -8.93
C ALA A 27 35.32 23.45 -9.77
N LEU A 28 36.00 22.58 -10.52
CA LEU A 28 35.37 21.40 -11.14
C LEU A 28 34.83 20.48 -10.03
N VAL A 29 33.49 20.50 -9.81
CA VAL A 29 32.84 19.45 -9.09
C VAL A 29 32.67 18.27 -10.04
N THR A 30 33.52 17.27 -9.90
CA THR A 30 33.32 15.96 -10.49
C THR A 30 32.14 15.32 -9.77
N VAL A 31 30.96 15.32 -10.39
CA VAL A 31 29.86 14.48 -9.97
C VAL A 31 30.28 13.04 -10.19
N ALA A 32 30.58 12.33 -9.09
CA ALA A 32 30.80 10.90 -9.11
C ALA A 32 29.57 10.22 -9.76
N GLY A 33 29.88 9.30 -10.68
CA GLY A 33 28.91 8.70 -11.58
C GLY A 33 27.63 8.23 -10.90
N ALA A 34 26.51 8.67 -11.44
CA ALA A 34 25.23 8.05 -11.17
C ALA A 34 25.35 6.56 -11.49
N SER A 35 25.26 5.74 -10.49
CA SER A 35 25.10 4.29 -10.63
C SER A 35 23.89 4.08 -11.54
N ARG A 36 24.13 3.51 -12.72
CA ARG A 36 23.11 3.12 -13.67
C ARG A 36 22.24 2.12 -12.91
N ALA A 37 20.99 2.48 -12.59
CA ALA A 37 20.02 1.57 -12.02
C ALA A 37 20.03 0.31 -12.90
N ALA A 38 20.12 -0.86 -12.28
CA ALA A 38 19.95 -2.12 -12.97
C ALA A 38 18.62 -2.06 -13.73
N PRO A 39 18.55 -2.55 -14.98
CA PRO A 39 17.27 -2.58 -15.68
C PRO A 39 16.28 -3.34 -14.81
N LEU A 40 15.10 -2.74 -14.58
CA LEU A 40 13.97 -3.40 -13.93
C LEU A 40 13.76 -4.75 -14.61
N ALA A 41 13.64 -5.82 -13.83
CA ALA A 41 13.31 -7.13 -14.39
C ALA A 41 12.03 -6.99 -15.21
N PRO A 42 11.97 -7.51 -16.45
CA PRO A 42 10.79 -7.40 -17.27
C PRO A 42 9.64 -8.12 -16.58
N GLU A 43 8.51 -7.42 -16.49
CA GLU A 43 7.29 -7.94 -15.89
C GLU A 43 6.62 -8.92 -16.85
N TYR A 44 6.55 -10.18 -16.47
CA TYR A 44 5.97 -11.25 -17.30
C TYR A 44 5.34 -12.33 -16.43
N VAL A 45 4.49 -13.14 -17.04
CA VAL A 45 3.89 -14.30 -16.35
C VAL A 45 4.93 -15.41 -16.26
N GLU A 46 5.29 -15.79 -15.04
CA GLU A 46 6.30 -16.84 -14.81
C GLU A 46 5.84 -18.20 -15.38
N GLY A 47 6.75 -18.90 -16.04
CA GLY A 47 6.45 -20.16 -16.70
C GLY A 47 5.72 -20.04 -18.05
N GLU A 48 5.54 -18.84 -18.57
CA GLU A 48 4.89 -18.60 -19.87
C GLU A 48 5.81 -17.89 -20.87
N VAL A 49 5.75 -18.34 -22.12
CA VAL A 49 6.49 -17.75 -23.24
C VAL A 49 5.63 -17.63 -24.49
N LEU A 50 5.74 -16.48 -25.15
CA LEU A 50 5.19 -16.25 -26.47
C LEU A 50 6.21 -16.76 -27.50
N VAL A 51 5.77 -17.65 -28.41
CA VAL A 51 6.65 -18.31 -29.38
C VAL A 51 6.14 -18.07 -30.78
N GLN A 52 7.03 -17.61 -31.65
CA GLN A 52 6.83 -17.56 -33.09
C GLN A 52 7.69 -18.66 -33.74
N PHE A 53 7.05 -19.54 -34.45
CA PHE A 53 7.71 -20.63 -35.17
C PHE A 53 8.10 -20.21 -36.58
N ARG A 54 9.02 -20.93 -37.21
CA ARG A 54 9.43 -20.63 -38.58
C ARG A 54 8.31 -20.91 -39.59
N ALA A 55 8.35 -20.25 -40.73
CA ALA A 55 7.28 -20.29 -41.74
C ALA A 55 6.92 -21.70 -42.30
N ALA A 56 7.77 -22.69 -42.10
CA ALA A 56 7.50 -24.07 -42.54
C ALA A 56 6.74 -24.92 -41.51
N GLU A 57 6.59 -24.41 -40.29
CA GLU A 57 5.99 -25.14 -39.18
C GLU A 57 4.45 -25.09 -39.25
N THR A 58 3.84 -26.17 -38.76
CA THR A 58 2.38 -26.36 -38.69
C THR A 58 1.93 -26.48 -37.22
N TRP A 59 0.63 -26.39 -36.97
CA TRP A 59 0.08 -26.61 -35.62
C TRP A 59 0.39 -28.02 -35.09
N GLU A 60 0.53 -29.02 -35.97
CA GLU A 60 0.90 -30.37 -35.56
C GLU A 60 2.36 -30.47 -35.12
N SER A 61 3.29 -29.77 -35.83
CA SER A 61 4.69 -29.70 -35.41
C SER A 61 4.87 -28.91 -34.13
N VAL A 62 4.12 -27.81 -33.95
CA VAL A 62 4.13 -27.03 -32.72
C VAL A 62 3.62 -27.85 -31.53
N GLN A 63 2.54 -28.60 -31.70
CA GLN A 63 2.03 -29.48 -30.65
C GLN A 63 3.04 -30.59 -30.30
N PHE A 64 3.77 -31.08 -31.30
CA PHE A 64 4.83 -32.05 -31.07
C PHE A 64 5.99 -31.43 -30.29
N THR A 65 6.46 -30.24 -30.68
CA THR A 65 7.51 -29.51 -29.96
C THR A 65 7.09 -29.21 -28.49
N ALA A 66 5.87 -28.72 -28.28
CA ALA A 66 5.36 -28.48 -26.93
C ALA A 66 5.37 -29.77 -26.09
N THR A 67 4.92 -30.89 -26.65
CA THR A 67 4.92 -32.20 -25.97
C THR A 67 6.34 -32.69 -25.65
N LEU A 68 7.29 -32.50 -26.57
CA LEU A 68 8.68 -32.90 -26.43
C LEU A 68 9.35 -32.20 -25.25
N HIS A 69 9.05 -30.93 -25.05
CA HIS A 69 9.57 -30.09 -23.95
C HIS A 69 8.70 -30.13 -22.70
N GLY A 70 7.64 -30.96 -22.65
CA GLY A 70 6.74 -31.04 -21.48
C GLY A 70 5.91 -29.81 -21.25
N LEU A 71 5.58 -29.07 -22.30
CA LEU A 71 4.85 -27.81 -22.25
C LEU A 71 3.38 -27.98 -22.65
N GLU A 72 2.54 -27.11 -22.12
CA GLU A 72 1.17 -26.95 -22.55
C GLU A 72 1.09 -25.89 -23.65
N LEU A 73 0.34 -26.17 -24.72
CA LEU A 73 -0.07 -25.19 -25.72
C LEU A 73 -1.28 -24.42 -25.14
N ALA A 74 -0.99 -23.36 -24.39
CA ALA A 74 -1.98 -22.62 -23.59
C ALA A 74 -2.90 -21.75 -24.46
N ARG A 75 -2.36 -21.10 -25.50
CA ARG A 75 -3.16 -20.30 -26.47
C ARG A 75 -2.61 -20.42 -27.87
N ARG A 76 -3.53 -20.43 -28.89
CA ARG A 76 -3.23 -20.33 -30.30
C ARG A 76 -3.65 -18.97 -30.80
N PHE A 77 -2.81 -18.35 -31.64
CA PHE A 77 -3.13 -17.10 -32.31
C PHE A 77 -3.40 -17.35 -33.79
N ASP A 78 -4.49 -18.08 -34.07
CA ASP A 78 -4.78 -18.65 -35.43
C ASP A 78 -4.87 -17.57 -36.51
N TRP A 79 -5.58 -16.48 -36.26
CA TRP A 79 -5.70 -15.38 -37.23
C TRP A 79 -4.36 -14.69 -37.49
N LEU A 80 -3.61 -14.39 -36.40
CA LEU A 80 -2.30 -13.74 -36.49
C LEU A 80 -1.31 -14.66 -37.20
N SER A 81 -1.31 -15.96 -36.90
CA SER A 81 -0.48 -16.96 -37.54
C SER A 81 -0.75 -17.05 -39.05
N ALA A 82 -2.02 -17.07 -39.44
CA ALA A 82 -2.41 -17.10 -40.86
C ALA A 82 -2.01 -15.80 -41.60
N HIS A 83 -2.15 -14.66 -40.95
CA HIS A 83 -1.81 -13.35 -41.50
C HIS A 83 -0.29 -13.15 -41.69
N GLN A 84 0.51 -13.63 -40.74
CA GLN A 84 1.98 -13.52 -40.78
C GLN A 84 2.64 -14.70 -41.56
N GLY A 85 1.93 -15.77 -41.84
CA GLY A 85 2.47 -16.97 -42.48
C GLY A 85 3.42 -17.77 -41.57
N GLN A 86 3.31 -17.62 -40.27
CA GLN A 86 4.13 -18.29 -39.27
C GLN A 86 3.26 -18.62 -38.04
N VAL A 87 3.44 -19.83 -37.48
CA VAL A 87 2.65 -20.21 -36.29
C VAL A 87 3.10 -19.43 -35.08
N MET A 88 2.14 -18.80 -34.38
CA MET A 88 2.34 -18.05 -33.15
C MET A 88 1.44 -18.59 -32.06
N CYS A 89 2.00 -18.77 -30.85
CA CYS A 89 1.25 -19.32 -29.73
C CYS A 89 1.84 -18.89 -28.36
N LEU A 90 1.08 -19.16 -27.30
CA LEU A 90 1.54 -19.14 -25.92
C LEU A 90 1.81 -20.57 -25.46
N LEU A 91 3.02 -20.83 -25.01
CA LEU A 91 3.39 -22.07 -24.35
C LEU A 91 3.55 -21.82 -22.83
N ARG A 92 3.15 -22.80 -22.03
CA ARG A 92 3.20 -22.75 -20.57
C ARG A 92 3.89 -23.98 -20.01
N SER A 93 4.72 -23.79 -18.99
CA SER A 93 5.26 -24.87 -18.16
C SER A 93 4.77 -24.72 -16.70
N PRO A 94 4.30 -25.78 -16.07
CA PRO A 94 3.96 -25.74 -14.64
C PRO A 94 5.18 -25.87 -13.72
N THR A 95 6.38 -26.13 -14.26
CA THR A 95 7.56 -26.52 -13.48
C THR A 95 8.83 -25.77 -13.84
N GLN A 96 8.89 -25.12 -15.01
CA GLN A 96 10.08 -24.40 -15.48
C GLN A 96 9.88 -22.90 -15.37
N THR A 97 10.96 -22.16 -15.12
CA THR A 97 10.95 -20.70 -15.15
C THR A 97 10.91 -20.17 -16.58
N THR A 98 10.37 -18.96 -16.77
CA THR A 98 10.35 -18.28 -18.08
C THR A 98 11.76 -18.13 -18.65
N ALA A 99 12.75 -17.82 -17.82
CA ALA A 99 14.14 -17.71 -18.25
C ALA A 99 14.67 -19.07 -18.77
N SER A 100 14.37 -20.16 -18.07
CA SER A 100 14.76 -21.52 -18.51
C SER A 100 14.09 -21.91 -19.83
N LEU A 101 12.80 -21.56 -19.99
CA LEU A 101 12.05 -21.82 -21.23
C LEU A 101 12.65 -21.06 -22.42
N ILE A 102 13.05 -19.80 -22.22
CA ILE A 102 13.67 -18.99 -23.27
C ILE A 102 15.04 -19.59 -23.68
N GLU A 103 15.84 -20.03 -22.71
CA GLU A 103 17.13 -20.66 -22.97
C GLU A 103 16.95 -21.99 -23.72
N GLU A 104 16.04 -22.84 -23.29
CA GLU A 104 15.80 -24.17 -23.87
C GLU A 104 15.21 -24.07 -25.27
N LEU A 105 14.05 -23.40 -25.42
CA LEU A 105 13.37 -23.29 -26.72
C LEU A 105 14.09 -22.35 -27.69
N GLY A 106 14.91 -21.44 -27.21
CA GLY A 106 15.76 -20.59 -28.05
C GLY A 106 16.83 -21.38 -28.81
N GLN A 107 17.13 -22.62 -28.41
CA GLN A 107 18.01 -23.56 -29.14
C GLN A 107 17.26 -24.43 -30.13
N ASP A 108 15.92 -24.45 -30.10
CA ASP A 108 15.12 -25.24 -31.02
C ASP A 108 15.12 -24.60 -32.42
N LEU A 109 15.53 -25.37 -33.40
CA LEU A 109 15.65 -24.92 -34.80
C LEU A 109 14.31 -24.56 -35.45
N THR A 110 13.20 -24.99 -34.89
CA THR A 110 11.83 -24.70 -35.38
C THR A 110 11.35 -23.33 -34.88
N VAL A 111 11.95 -22.80 -33.79
CA VAL A 111 11.61 -21.50 -33.20
C VAL A 111 12.30 -20.38 -33.97
N ALA A 112 11.53 -19.36 -34.34
CA ALA A 112 12.02 -18.13 -34.97
C ALA A 112 12.23 -16.99 -33.96
N LEU A 113 11.30 -16.85 -32.98
CA LEU A 113 11.32 -15.86 -31.91
C LEU A 113 10.69 -16.46 -30.67
N ILE A 114 11.27 -16.16 -29.53
CA ILE A 114 10.70 -16.48 -28.23
C ILE A 114 10.89 -15.28 -27.30
N GLU A 115 9.85 -14.93 -26.56
CA GLU A 115 9.86 -13.86 -25.58
C GLU A 115 8.95 -14.20 -24.41
N PRO A 116 9.14 -13.57 -23.25
CA PRO A 116 8.23 -13.71 -22.12
C PRO A 116 6.80 -13.29 -22.48
N ASN A 117 5.81 -13.87 -21.84
CA ASN A 117 4.45 -13.34 -21.84
C ASN A 117 4.43 -12.10 -20.92
N TYR A 118 4.84 -10.96 -21.49
CA TYR A 118 4.95 -9.70 -20.75
C TYR A 118 3.59 -9.26 -20.24
N LEU A 119 3.54 -8.93 -18.97
CA LEU A 119 2.42 -8.21 -18.38
C LEU A 119 2.34 -6.82 -19.00
N ARG A 120 1.15 -6.38 -19.32
CA ARG A 120 0.86 -5.02 -19.78
C ARG A 120 -0.20 -4.46 -18.84
N TRP A 121 0.08 -3.32 -18.29
CA TRP A 121 -0.84 -2.59 -17.43
C TRP A 121 -1.53 -1.52 -18.30
N PRO A 122 -2.79 -1.14 -17.98
CA PRO A 122 -3.34 0.08 -18.52
C PRO A 122 -2.33 1.21 -18.25
N SER A 123 -1.91 1.94 -19.27
CA SER A 123 -0.86 2.96 -19.18
C SER A 123 -1.22 4.15 -18.29
N ASP A 124 -2.31 4.06 -17.57
CA ASP A 124 -3.13 5.16 -17.09
C ASP A 124 -3.62 4.99 -15.65
N MET A 125 -2.95 4.15 -14.83
CA MET A 125 -3.26 4.10 -13.40
C MET A 125 -2.79 5.40 -12.75
N ARG A 126 -3.74 6.18 -12.24
CA ARG A 126 -3.42 7.37 -11.47
C ARG A 126 -2.65 6.99 -10.23
N THR A 127 -1.47 7.56 -10.10
CA THR A 127 -0.76 7.54 -8.82
C THR A 127 -1.45 8.54 -7.90
N PRO A 128 -1.75 8.17 -6.63
CA PRO A 128 -2.22 9.12 -5.64
C PRO A 128 -1.32 10.36 -5.57
N ASN A 129 -1.93 11.54 -5.35
CA ASN A 129 -1.19 12.79 -5.24
C ASN A 129 -0.60 13.02 -3.84
N ASP A 130 -0.72 12.04 -2.97
CA ASP A 130 -0.27 12.07 -1.59
C ASP A 130 1.27 11.99 -1.56
N PRO A 131 1.96 12.99 -0.99
CA PRO A 131 3.41 13.17 -1.18
C PRO A 131 4.27 12.02 -0.68
N ARG A 132 3.77 11.20 0.25
CA ARG A 132 4.47 10.05 0.79
C ARG A 132 4.07 8.71 0.16
N PHE A 133 3.23 8.71 -0.87
CA PHE A 133 2.78 7.47 -1.54
C PHE A 133 3.96 6.60 -1.99
N GLY A 134 5.02 7.19 -2.53
CA GLY A 134 6.22 6.45 -2.91
C GLY A 134 6.95 5.72 -1.77
N GLN A 135 6.57 5.94 -0.51
CA GLN A 135 7.08 5.22 0.66
C GLN A 135 6.13 4.09 1.12
N LEU A 136 4.90 4.03 0.58
CA LEU A 136 3.89 3.04 0.92
C LEU A 136 4.08 1.76 0.09
N TRP A 137 5.19 1.07 0.32
CA TRP A 137 5.53 -0.13 -0.43
C TRP A 137 4.45 -1.22 -0.33
N GLY A 138 3.71 -1.28 0.79
CA GLY A 138 2.62 -2.23 0.98
C GLY A 138 1.49 -2.03 -0.04
N LEU A 139 1.27 -0.79 -0.49
CA LEU A 139 0.28 -0.45 -1.51
C LEU A 139 0.85 -0.55 -2.93
N GLN A 140 2.10 -0.10 -3.14
CA GLN A 140 2.81 -0.22 -4.40
C GLN A 140 4.30 -0.42 -4.16
N ASN A 141 4.82 -1.58 -4.58
CA ASN A 141 6.24 -1.90 -4.50
C ASN A 141 6.88 -1.89 -5.90
N THR A 142 7.66 -0.86 -6.16
CA THR A 142 8.42 -0.67 -7.40
C THR A 142 9.92 -0.97 -7.20
N SER A 143 10.27 -1.74 -6.19
CA SER A 143 11.64 -1.94 -5.68
C SER A 143 12.23 -0.68 -5.04
N GLN A 144 11.41 0.24 -4.58
CA GLN A 144 11.89 1.40 -3.83
C GLN A 144 12.52 0.98 -2.50
N ALA A 145 13.51 1.75 -2.08
CA ALA A 145 14.10 1.57 -0.76
C ALA A 145 13.26 2.33 0.28
N VAL A 146 12.73 1.60 1.26
CA VAL A 146 12.06 2.17 2.42
C VAL A 146 12.87 1.79 3.65
N ASN A 147 13.23 2.78 4.44
CA ASN A 147 14.04 2.59 5.65
C ASN A 147 15.37 1.84 5.41
N GLY A 148 16.02 2.12 4.27
CA GLY A 148 17.30 1.51 3.90
C GLY A 148 17.21 0.06 3.39
N VAL A 149 16.01 -0.49 3.25
CA VAL A 149 15.78 -1.83 2.67
C VAL A 149 15.14 -1.67 1.29
N THR A 150 15.76 -2.24 0.27
CA THR A 150 15.20 -2.29 -1.08
C THR A 150 14.15 -3.39 -1.16
N GLY A 151 12.97 -3.05 -1.68
CA GLY A 151 11.87 -4.01 -1.88
C GLY A 151 12.02 -4.83 -3.16
N THR A 152 11.20 -5.86 -3.28
CA THR A 152 10.99 -6.63 -4.51
C THR A 152 9.77 -6.06 -5.23
N ALA A 153 9.90 -5.72 -6.51
CA ALA A 153 8.76 -5.21 -7.28
C ALA A 153 7.55 -6.15 -7.19
N HIS A 154 6.36 -5.56 -7.04
CA HIS A 154 5.08 -6.27 -6.88
C HIS A 154 4.94 -7.12 -5.61
N ALA A 155 5.87 -7.03 -4.67
CA ALA A 155 5.66 -7.53 -3.32
C ALA A 155 4.75 -6.56 -2.54
N ASP A 156 3.52 -6.32 -3.03
CA ASP A 156 2.51 -5.39 -2.52
C ASP A 156 1.10 -5.98 -2.64
N ILE A 157 0.09 -5.26 -2.17
CA ILE A 157 -1.30 -5.73 -2.18
C ILE A 157 -2.05 -5.46 -3.50
N GLY A 158 -1.42 -4.90 -4.54
CA GLY A 158 -2.06 -4.58 -5.82
C GLY A 158 -3.06 -3.41 -5.73
N PHE A 159 -2.80 -2.44 -4.86
CA PHE A 159 -3.72 -1.33 -4.54
C PHE A 159 -4.11 -0.51 -5.77
N LEU A 160 -3.15 -0.07 -6.60
CA LEU A 160 -3.45 0.78 -7.75
C LEU A 160 -4.38 0.09 -8.77
N SER A 161 -4.14 -1.20 -9.04
CA SER A 161 -5.01 -2.00 -9.91
C SER A 161 -6.40 -2.13 -9.32
N ALA A 162 -6.50 -2.44 -8.02
CA ALA A 162 -7.78 -2.53 -7.32
C ALA A 162 -8.55 -1.21 -7.36
N TRP A 163 -7.87 -0.10 -7.13
CA TRP A 163 -8.48 1.23 -7.17
C TRP A 163 -9.02 1.58 -8.56
N GLY A 164 -8.29 1.24 -9.63
CA GLY A 164 -8.77 1.42 -11.01
C GLY A 164 -10.01 0.60 -11.36
N LEU A 165 -10.23 -0.51 -10.66
CA LEU A 165 -11.35 -1.43 -10.82
C LEU A 165 -12.50 -1.19 -9.83
N ALA A 166 -12.33 -0.25 -8.87
CA ALA A 166 -13.30 -0.02 -7.81
C ALA A 166 -14.64 0.48 -8.35
N ARG A 167 -15.71 0.01 -7.73
CA ARG A 167 -17.07 0.48 -8.01
C ARG A 167 -17.24 1.90 -7.49
N PRO A 168 -17.72 2.86 -8.31
CA PRO A 168 -18.17 4.14 -7.78
C PRO A 168 -19.29 3.90 -6.76
N SER A 169 -19.06 4.25 -5.51
CA SER A 169 -20.02 4.00 -4.42
C SER A 169 -20.27 5.29 -3.65
N THR A 170 -21.52 5.47 -3.23
CA THR A 170 -21.93 6.48 -2.25
C THR A 170 -22.28 5.84 -0.92
N ASN A 171 -22.11 4.51 -0.79
CA ASN A 171 -22.39 3.80 0.44
C ASN A 171 -21.23 4.00 1.42
N GLU A 172 -21.54 4.61 2.54
CA GLU A 172 -20.61 4.70 3.66
C GLU A 172 -20.34 3.30 4.22
N VAL A 173 -19.08 2.95 4.38
CA VAL A 173 -18.65 1.75 5.10
C VAL A 173 -17.81 2.18 6.30
N VAL A 174 -18.00 1.51 7.43
CA VAL A 174 -17.35 1.85 8.70
C VAL A 174 -16.49 0.69 9.15
N VAL A 175 -15.25 1.02 9.54
CA VAL A 175 -14.34 0.10 10.22
C VAL A 175 -14.20 0.54 11.67
N ALA A 176 -14.56 -0.33 12.60
CA ALA A 176 -14.34 -0.09 14.01
C ALA A 176 -12.88 -0.46 14.39
N VAL A 177 -12.18 0.46 15.02
CA VAL A 177 -10.78 0.27 15.45
C VAL A 177 -10.76 0.16 16.97
N ILE A 178 -10.58 -1.05 17.49
CA ILE A 178 -10.44 -1.33 18.92
C ILE A 178 -8.96 -1.22 19.26
N ASP A 179 -8.55 -0.07 19.85
CA ASP A 179 -7.14 0.27 20.02
C ASP A 179 -6.91 1.33 21.13
N THR A 180 -5.80 2.05 21.04
CA THR A 180 -5.37 3.08 22.03
C THR A 180 -6.16 4.38 21.92
N GLY A 181 -7.01 4.55 20.93
CA GLY A 181 -7.76 5.75 20.59
C GLY A 181 -7.42 6.27 19.21
N LEU A 182 -7.76 7.52 18.92
CA LEU A 182 -7.54 8.17 17.63
C LEU A 182 -7.29 9.67 17.80
N ASP A 183 -6.34 10.22 17.05
CA ASP A 183 -6.23 11.66 16.91
C ASP A 183 -7.27 12.20 15.91
N LEU A 184 -8.34 12.76 16.43
CA LEU A 184 -9.46 13.31 15.65
C LEU A 184 -9.07 14.58 14.86
N THR A 185 -7.87 15.14 15.10
CA THR A 185 -7.40 16.38 14.46
C THR A 185 -6.37 16.13 13.38
N HIS A 186 -5.94 14.86 13.21
CA HIS A 186 -4.93 14.52 12.21
C HIS A 186 -5.43 14.85 10.79
N PRO A 187 -4.70 15.67 9.99
CA PRO A 187 -5.19 16.21 8.73
C PRO A 187 -5.49 15.14 7.67
N ASP A 188 -4.84 13.97 7.76
CA ASP A 188 -5.06 12.84 6.84
C ASP A 188 -6.15 11.86 7.30
N ILE A 189 -6.78 12.09 8.46
CA ILE A 189 -7.82 11.20 9.00
C ILE A 189 -9.16 11.92 9.17
N VAL A 190 -9.13 13.21 9.49
CA VAL A 190 -10.31 13.99 9.92
C VAL A 190 -11.50 13.90 8.97
N SER A 191 -11.27 13.79 7.66
CA SER A 191 -12.35 13.67 6.65
C SER A 191 -12.98 12.27 6.61
N ASN A 192 -12.30 11.27 7.18
CA ASN A 192 -12.73 9.88 7.20
C ASN A 192 -13.10 9.39 8.60
N LEU A 193 -13.38 10.32 9.50
CA LEU A 193 -13.97 9.98 10.79
C LEU A 193 -15.43 9.56 10.60
N TRP A 194 -15.82 8.44 11.18
CA TRP A 194 -17.21 8.13 11.35
C TRP A 194 -17.84 9.13 12.34
N THR A 195 -19.05 9.56 12.06
CA THR A 195 -19.79 10.46 12.96
C THR A 195 -21.13 9.84 13.29
N ASN A 196 -21.46 9.70 14.57
CA ASN A 196 -22.79 9.24 14.99
C ASN A 196 -23.84 10.31 14.63
N PRO A 197 -24.74 10.04 13.70
CA PRO A 197 -25.73 11.02 13.28
C PRO A 197 -26.81 11.27 14.34
N GLY A 198 -26.85 10.44 15.39
CA GLY A 198 -27.80 10.57 16.50
C GLY A 198 -27.33 11.46 17.64
N GLU A 199 -26.03 11.84 17.67
CA GLU A 199 -25.42 12.60 18.75
C GLU A 199 -25.25 14.10 18.44
N ILE A 200 -25.47 14.93 19.46
CA ILE A 200 -25.16 16.36 19.45
C ILE A 200 -23.85 16.56 20.21
N PRO A 201 -22.76 16.93 19.55
CA PRO A 201 -21.42 16.94 20.15
C PRO A 201 -21.32 17.80 21.42
N ASN A 202 -20.69 17.26 22.47
CA ASN A 202 -20.30 17.95 23.69
C ASN A 202 -21.47 18.57 24.49
N ASN A 203 -22.65 17.98 24.44
CA ASN A 203 -23.79 18.45 25.23
C ASN A 203 -23.97 17.71 26.57
N GLY A 204 -23.22 16.62 26.79
CA GLY A 204 -23.22 15.79 27.99
C GLY A 204 -24.46 14.90 28.12
N LEU A 205 -25.15 14.62 27.00
CA LEU A 205 -26.33 13.76 26.93
C LEU A 205 -26.06 12.60 25.97
N ASP A 206 -26.79 11.52 26.18
CA ASP A 206 -26.97 10.41 25.23
C ASP A 206 -28.22 10.74 24.41
N ASP A 207 -28.03 11.42 23.24
CA ASP A 207 -29.14 11.97 22.47
C ASP A 207 -29.87 10.86 21.67
N ASP A 208 -29.17 9.79 21.29
CA ASP A 208 -29.77 8.68 20.52
C ASP A 208 -30.25 7.51 21.40
N GLY A 209 -30.02 7.58 22.71
CA GLY A 209 -30.50 6.59 23.68
C GLY A 209 -29.80 5.23 23.53
N ASN A 210 -28.51 5.23 23.13
CA ASN A 210 -27.76 4.01 22.96
C ASN A 210 -27.00 3.55 24.22
N GLY A 211 -26.96 4.41 25.25
CA GLY A 211 -26.32 4.18 26.53
C GLY A 211 -24.91 4.80 26.63
N TYR A 212 -24.44 5.52 25.60
CA TYR A 212 -23.10 6.11 25.53
C TYR A 212 -23.21 7.62 25.26
N VAL A 213 -22.76 8.43 26.24
CA VAL A 213 -22.88 9.88 26.19
C VAL A 213 -21.83 10.48 25.26
N ASP A 214 -22.24 11.38 24.35
CA ASP A 214 -21.37 12.09 23.41
C ASP A 214 -20.46 11.17 22.56
N ASP A 215 -20.93 10.01 22.13
CA ASP A 215 -20.19 9.02 21.33
C ASP A 215 -20.08 9.40 19.83
N VAL A 216 -19.74 10.67 19.60
CA VAL A 216 -19.75 11.31 18.27
C VAL A 216 -18.88 10.61 17.23
N HIS A 217 -17.67 10.16 17.62
CA HIS A 217 -16.73 9.46 16.73
C HIS A 217 -16.37 8.04 17.22
N GLY A 218 -17.11 7.54 18.18
CA GLY A 218 -16.86 6.32 18.93
C GLY A 218 -16.79 6.57 20.42
N TYR A 219 -16.16 5.68 21.20
CA TYR A 219 -16.22 5.75 22.65
C TYR A 219 -14.94 5.28 23.33
N ASP A 220 -14.60 5.89 24.47
CA ASP A 220 -13.54 5.51 25.39
C ASP A 220 -14.11 4.64 26.51
N PHE A 221 -13.94 3.33 26.39
CA PHE A 221 -14.49 2.32 27.33
C PHE A 221 -13.66 2.24 28.62
N VAL A 222 -12.49 2.85 28.69
CA VAL A 222 -11.70 2.90 29.91
C VAL A 222 -12.19 4.00 30.85
N ASN A 223 -12.54 5.16 30.27
CA ASN A 223 -12.94 6.33 31.05
C ASN A 223 -14.45 6.57 31.01
N GLY A 224 -15.22 5.84 30.19
CA GLY A 224 -16.66 5.99 30.07
C GLY A 224 -17.08 7.31 29.45
N THR A 225 -16.43 7.75 28.36
CA THR A 225 -16.69 9.04 27.70
C THR A 225 -16.56 8.95 26.19
N GLY A 226 -17.19 9.88 25.44
CA GLY A 226 -17.00 10.04 24.00
C GLY A 226 -15.62 10.60 23.57
N ALA A 227 -14.72 10.89 24.51
CA ALA A 227 -13.41 11.45 24.22
C ALA A 227 -12.39 10.36 23.86
N VAL A 228 -12.31 10.00 22.59
CA VAL A 228 -11.49 8.91 22.06
C VAL A 228 -10.03 9.27 21.76
N THR A 229 -9.50 10.34 22.36
CA THR A 229 -8.10 10.77 22.13
C THR A 229 -7.12 9.62 22.30
N ASP A 230 -6.16 9.50 21.38
CA ASP A 230 -5.17 8.42 21.40
C ASP A 230 -4.27 8.53 22.65
N ALA A 231 -4.28 7.49 23.46
CA ALA A 231 -3.45 7.40 24.66
C ALA A 231 -1.97 7.12 24.35
N GLY A 232 -1.69 6.70 23.12
CA GLY A 232 -0.38 6.43 22.56
C GLY A 232 -0.26 7.03 21.18
N PHE A 233 -0.02 6.19 20.21
CA PHE A 233 0.02 6.53 18.77
C PHE A 233 -0.47 5.39 17.91
N HIS A 234 -0.66 4.20 18.51
CA HIS A 234 -0.90 2.96 17.79
C HIS A 234 -2.26 2.95 17.08
N GLY A 235 -3.31 3.40 17.76
CA GLY A 235 -4.66 3.47 17.18
C GLY A 235 -4.75 4.45 15.99
N THR A 236 -4.05 5.60 16.08
CA THR A 236 -3.94 6.55 14.96
C THR A 236 -3.19 5.94 13.79
N HIS A 237 -2.11 5.18 14.05
CA HIS A 237 -1.32 4.55 13.00
C HIS A 237 -2.11 3.47 12.25
N VAL A 238 -2.78 2.57 12.94
CA VAL A 238 -3.59 1.53 12.30
C VAL A 238 -4.79 2.12 11.55
N SER A 239 -5.40 3.18 12.09
CA SER A 239 -6.49 3.90 11.44
C SER A 239 -6.05 4.55 10.12
N GLY A 240 -4.86 5.18 10.10
CA GLY A 240 -4.28 5.74 8.88
C GLY A 240 -3.98 4.67 7.83
N THR A 241 -3.50 3.48 8.24
CA THR A 241 -3.29 2.35 7.33
C THR A 241 -4.60 1.85 6.70
N ILE A 242 -5.71 1.85 7.46
CA ILE A 242 -7.03 1.48 6.95
C ILE A 242 -7.54 2.54 5.98
N ALA A 243 -7.60 3.82 6.43
CA ALA A 243 -8.43 4.84 5.81
C ALA A 243 -7.85 6.26 5.91
N ALA A 244 -6.53 6.45 5.84
CA ALA A 244 -6.01 7.80 5.59
C ALA A 244 -6.59 8.33 4.28
N SER A 245 -6.96 9.61 4.27
CA SER A 245 -7.66 10.26 3.15
C SER A 245 -6.78 10.34 1.92
N GLY A 246 -7.24 9.78 0.82
CA GLY A 246 -6.46 9.73 -0.41
C GLY A 246 -6.70 10.91 -1.35
N ASN A 247 -5.72 11.23 -2.18
CA ASN A 247 -5.75 12.30 -3.18
C ASN A 247 -6.06 13.69 -2.60
N ASN A 248 -5.63 13.93 -1.37
CA ASN A 248 -5.81 15.20 -0.68
C ASN A 248 -4.56 16.10 -0.73
N GLY A 249 -3.46 15.62 -1.36
CA GLY A 249 -2.17 16.32 -1.43
C GLY A 249 -1.40 16.34 -0.12
N LEU A 250 -1.78 15.52 0.86
CA LEU A 250 -1.13 15.39 2.16
C LEU A 250 -0.56 13.97 2.32
N GLY A 251 0.34 13.80 3.21
CA GLY A 251 0.97 12.61 3.78
C GLY A 251 0.83 11.28 3.02
N VAL A 252 -0.07 10.44 3.50
CA VAL A 252 -0.26 9.03 3.09
C VAL A 252 -1.69 8.77 2.62
N ILE A 253 -1.95 7.56 2.10
CA ILE A 253 -3.27 7.10 1.71
C ILE A 253 -3.54 5.73 2.35
N GLY A 254 -4.76 5.49 2.81
CA GLY A 254 -5.19 4.21 3.37
C GLY A 254 -5.57 3.18 2.31
N VAL A 255 -5.69 1.92 2.71
CA VAL A 255 -6.10 0.79 1.84
C VAL A 255 -7.49 1.02 1.27
N ASP A 256 -8.42 1.50 2.09
CA ASP A 256 -9.72 2.02 1.66
C ASP A 256 -9.88 3.46 2.15
N PHE A 257 -9.34 4.39 1.37
CA PHE A 257 -9.36 5.82 1.69
C PHE A 257 -10.74 6.49 1.63
N GLN A 258 -11.80 5.71 1.37
CA GLN A 258 -13.21 6.13 1.41
C GLN A 258 -13.96 5.55 2.62
N ALA A 259 -13.37 4.61 3.35
CA ALA A 259 -13.95 4.07 4.57
C ALA A 259 -13.88 5.07 5.72
N HIS A 260 -14.82 4.96 6.64
CA HIS A 260 -14.86 5.80 7.85
C HIS A 260 -14.41 5.01 9.08
N ILE A 261 -13.69 5.65 9.97
CA ILE A 261 -13.14 5.06 11.18
C ILE A 261 -14.02 5.38 12.39
N MET A 262 -14.52 4.33 13.06
CA MET A 262 -15.15 4.38 14.36
C MET A 262 -14.11 4.05 15.43
N ALA A 263 -13.73 5.02 16.26
CA ALA A 263 -12.69 4.88 17.25
C ALA A 263 -13.22 4.26 18.55
N LEU A 264 -12.71 3.09 18.93
CA LEU A 264 -13.11 2.37 20.14
C LEU A 264 -11.89 2.20 21.05
N ARG A 265 -11.73 3.16 21.97
CA ARG A 265 -10.57 3.20 22.86
C ARG A 265 -10.72 2.23 24.01
N VAL A 266 -9.71 1.35 24.19
CA VAL A 266 -9.68 0.29 25.20
C VAL A 266 -8.37 0.26 26.00
N SER A 267 -7.55 1.31 25.89
CA SER A 267 -6.27 1.45 26.59
C SER A 267 -6.21 2.74 27.36
N SER A 268 -5.75 2.68 28.62
CA SER A 268 -5.56 3.86 29.48
C SER A 268 -4.21 4.56 29.24
N ASP A 269 -3.18 3.80 28.85
CA ASP A 269 -1.79 4.25 28.81
C ASP A 269 -1.11 4.05 27.44
N GLY A 270 -1.86 3.59 26.44
CA GLY A 270 -1.35 3.34 25.09
C GLY A 270 -0.54 2.04 24.95
N THR A 271 -0.45 1.21 25.99
CA THR A 271 0.37 -0.01 25.98
C THR A 271 -0.39 -1.28 26.38
N VAL A 272 -1.33 -1.16 27.30
CA VAL A 272 -2.11 -2.28 27.84
C VAL A 272 -3.57 -2.09 27.50
N PHE A 273 -4.20 -3.18 27.05
CA PHE A 273 -5.61 -3.22 26.66
C PHE A 273 -6.42 -3.93 27.73
N ASP A 274 -7.50 -3.32 28.18
CA ASP A 274 -8.39 -3.88 29.20
C ASP A 274 -9.42 -4.82 28.55
N SER A 275 -9.49 -6.08 29.03
CA SER A 275 -10.38 -7.08 28.44
C SER A 275 -11.87 -6.75 28.60
N ALA A 276 -12.27 -6.09 29.68
CA ALA A 276 -13.67 -5.68 29.86
C ALA A 276 -14.02 -4.55 28.87
N ALA A 277 -13.13 -3.59 28.69
CA ALA A 277 -13.26 -2.53 27.70
C ALA A 277 -13.31 -3.09 26.26
N ILE A 278 -12.48 -4.10 25.94
CA ILE A 278 -12.54 -4.80 24.63
C ILE A 278 -13.91 -5.42 24.40
N ILE A 279 -14.45 -6.15 25.38
CA ILE A 279 -15.76 -6.82 25.29
C ILE A 279 -16.88 -5.79 25.10
N GLU A 280 -16.81 -4.68 25.82
CA GLU A 280 -17.78 -3.60 25.71
C GLU A 280 -17.68 -2.90 24.33
N ALA A 281 -16.47 -2.69 23.81
CA ALA A 281 -16.23 -2.16 22.46
C ALA A 281 -16.79 -3.09 21.36
N LEU A 282 -16.64 -4.39 21.50
CA LEU A 282 -17.25 -5.39 20.61
C LEU A 282 -18.76 -5.33 20.63
N GLN A 283 -19.36 -5.25 21.84
CA GLN A 283 -20.81 -5.07 22.03
C GLN A 283 -21.28 -3.77 21.38
N TYR A 284 -20.58 -2.67 21.58
CA TYR A 284 -20.91 -1.38 20.99
C TYR A 284 -20.91 -1.45 19.45
N ALA A 285 -19.85 -1.98 18.83
CA ALA A 285 -19.78 -2.12 17.38
C ALA A 285 -20.94 -2.97 16.81
N ALA A 286 -21.27 -4.08 17.47
CA ALA A 286 -22.39 -4.95 17.09
C ALA A 286 -23.75 -4.24 17.28
N MET A 287 -23.92 -3.50 18.36
CA MET A 287 -25.11 -2.69 18.62
C MET A 287 -25.29 -1.61 17.54
N MET A 288 -24.25 -0.83 17.24
CA MET A 288 -24.30 0.21 16.19
C MET A 288 -24.62 -0.37 14.83
N LYS A 289 -24.10 -1.56 14.49
CA LYS A 289 -24.48 -2.29 13.28
C LYS A 289 -25.98 -2.59 13.24
N THR A 290 -26.56 -3.06 14.34
CA THR A 290 -28.01 -3.34 14.42
C THR A 290 -28.87 -2.09 14.39
N ARG A 291 -28.32 -0.93 14.75
CA ARG A 291 -28.95 0.39 14.66
C ARG A 291 -28.84 1.02 13.26
N GLY A 292 -28.18 0.33 12.32
CA GLY A 292 -28.13 0.73 10.91
C GLY A 292 -26.78 1.35 10.47
N VAL A 293 -25.81 1.49 11.35
CA VAL A 293 -24.45 1.89 10.97
C VAL A 293 -23.79 0.75 10.20
N ASN A 294 -23.25 1.02 9.03
CA ASN A 294 -22.67 -0.02 8.18
C ASN A 294 -21.25 -0.40 8.62
N VAL A 295 -21.11 -0.87 9.88
CA VAL A 295 -19.86 -1.46 10.38
C VAL A 295 -19.61 -2.78 9.66
N VAL A 296 -18.53 -2.90 8.91
CA VAL A 296 -18.22 -4.09 8.10
C VAL A 296 -17.03 -4.88 8.64
N ALA A 297 -16.14 -4.22 9.35
CA ALA A 297 -14.95 -4.84 9.96
C ALA A 297 -14.66 -4.25 11.34
N ILE A 298 -14.03 -5.06 12.17
CA ILE A 298 -13.32 -4.64 13.38
C ILE A 298 -11.83 -4.91 13.18
N ASN A 299 -10.98 -3.89 13.34
CA ASN A 299 -9.54 -4.05 13.42
C ASN A 299 -9.13 -4.32 14.85
N ALA A 300 -8.44 -5.44 15.08
CA ALA A 300 -7.93 -5.89 16.38
C ALA A 300 -6.41 -6.10 16.28
N SER A 301 -5.67 -4.99 16.39
CA SER A 301 -4.22 -4.98 16.31
C SER A 301 -3.56 -5.25 17.66
N TYR A 302 -4.11 -6.17 18.45
CA TYR A 302 -3.65 -6.57 19.76
C TYR A 302 -3.66 -8.09 19.93
N GLY A 303 -2.97 -8.59 20.96
CA GLY A 303 -2.99 -10.01 21.29
C GLY A 303 -2.17 -10.32 22.54
N GLY A 304 -2.41 -11.51 23.08
CA GLY A 304 -1.74 -12.03 24.27
C GLY A 304 -2.71 -12.76 25.19
N GLY A 305 -2.29 -12.96 26.42
CA GLY A 305 -3.15 -13.45 27.49
C GLY A 305 -3.66 -14.89 27.32
N SER A 306 -4.72 -15.17 28.07
CA SER A 306 -5.37 -16.46 28.13
C SER A 306 -6.69 -16.45 27.37
N TYR A 307 -7.20 -17.64 27.04
CA TYR A 307 -8.52 -17.81 26.46
C TYR A 307 -9.61 -17.15 27.33
N SER A 308 -10.43 -16.30 26.71
CA SER A 308 -11.64 -15.72 27.32
C SER A 308 -12.88 -16.17 26.55
N SER A 309 -13.75 -16.92 27.22
CA SER A 309 -15.03 -17.34 26.62
C SER A 309 -15.97 -16.18 26.38
N THR A 310 -15.89 -15.12 27.18
CA THR A 310 -16.73 -13.91 27.03
C THR A 310 -16.29 -13.08 25.84
N GLU A 311 -15.00 -12.88 25.65
CA GLU A 311 -14.46 -12.19 24.46
C GLU A 311 -14.77 -12.98 23.19
N SER A 312 -14.57 -14.29 23.20
CA SER A 312 -14.94 -15.18 22.08
C SER A 312 -16.43 -15.06 21.72
N ALA A 313 -17.31 -15.04 22.74
CA ALA A 313 -18.74 -14.87 22.51
C ALA A 313 -19.10 -13.46 21.96
N ALA A 314 -18.40 -12.42 22.39
CA ALA A 314 -18.60 -11.06 21.88
C ALA A 314 -18.16 -10.92 20.40
N ILE A 315 -17.03 -11.54 20.03
CA ILE A 315 -16.57 -11.59 18.63
C ILE A 315 -17.57 -12.37 17.76
N GLN A 316 -18.06 -13.51 18.27
CA GLN A 316 -19.11 -14.28 17.55
C GLN A 316 -20.37 -13.46 17.36
N ALA A 317 -20.83 -12.73 18.38
CA ALA A 317 -22.01 -11.88 18.30
C ALA A 317 -21.84 -10.74 17.26
N ALA A 318 -20.66 -10.18 17.13
CA ALA A 318 -20.35 -9.22 16.06
C ALA A 318 -20.46 -9.90 14.66
N GLY A 319 -20.00 -11.14 14.54
CA GLY A 319 -20.17 -11.94 13.32
C GLY A 319 -21.62 -12.24 12.96
N ASP A 320 -22.44 -12.53 13.95
CA ASP A 320 -23.86 -12.84 13.76
C ASP A 320 -24.65 -11.65 13.17
N VAL A 321 -24.17 -10.42 13.39
CA VAL A 321 -24.74 -9.20 12.78
C VAL A 321 -24.00 -8.73 11.52
N GLY A 322 -23.02 -9.49 11.03
CA GLY A 322 -22.39 -9.23 9.73
C GLY A 322 -21.06 -8.45 9.81
N ILE A 323 -20.32 -8.52 10.92
CA ILE A 323 -19.02 -7.85 11.08
C ILE A 323 -17.87 -8.88 11.03
N ILE A 324 -16.85 -8.61 10.22
CA ILE A 324 -15.63 -9.42 10.14
C ILE A 324 -14.61 -8.89 11.16
N PHE A 325 -13.99 -9.80 11.91
CA PHE A 325 -12.98 -9.49 12.91
C PHE A 325 -11.58 -9.79 12.37
N CYS A 326 -10.75 -8.76 12.20
CA CYS A 326 -9.39 -8.85 11.66
C CYS A 326 -8.38 -8.84 12.80
N ALA A 327 -7.76 -9.99 13.09
CA ALA A 327 -6.89 -10.19 14.24
C ALA A 327 -5.41 -10.29 13.84
N ALA A 328 -4.54 -9.53 14.49
CA ALA A 328 -3.09 -9.69 14.38
C ALA A 328 -2.64 -11.06 14.93
N ALA A 329 -1.75 -11.76 14.21
CA ALA A 329 -1.29 -13.08 14.61
C ALA A 329 -0.35 -13.08 15.83
N GLY A 330 0.34 -11.96 16.12
CA GLY A 330 1.32 -11.81 17.20
C GLY A 330 2.76 -11.61 16.70
N ASN A 331 3.65 -11.18 17.61
CA ASN A 331 5.00 -10.72 17.27
C ASN A 331 6.12 -11.46 18.01
N ASN A 332 5.94 -12.76 18.28
CA ASN A 332 6.87 -13.59 19.08
C ASN A 332 7.67 -14.58 18.24
N ALA A 333 7.52 -14.55 16.89
CA ALA A 333 8.04 -15.57 15.97
C ALA A 333 7.59 -17.00 16.35
N ALA A 334 6.41 -17.12 16.97
CA ALA A 334 5.85 -18.35 17.49
C ALA A 334 4.90 -19.03 16.48
N ASN A 335 4.76 -20.36 16.62
CA ASN A 335 3.78 -21.11 15.85
C ASN A 335 2.45 -21.18 16.62
N ASN A 336 1.43 -20.46 16.16
CA ASN A 336 0.10 -20.41 16.76
C ASN A 336 -0.66 -21.74 16.69
N ASP A 337 -0.26 -22.67 15.80
CA ASP A 337 -0.81 -24.03 15.78
C ASP A 337 -0.45 -24.80 17.07
N THR A 338 0.63 -24.42 17.74
CA THR A 338 1.13 -25.10 18.96
C THR A 338 1.07 -24.21 20.21
N THR A 339 1.17 -22.91 20.02
CA THR A 339 1.20 -21.91 21.11
C THR A 339 0.23 -20.79 20.78
N PRO A 340 -1.08 -21.01 20.93
CA PRO A 340 -2.09 -20.03 20.55
C PRO A 340 -2.01 -18.77 21.42
N ILE A 341 -2.23 -17.63 20.80
CA ILE A 341 -2.48 -16.35 21.46
C ILE A 341 -3.91 -15.89 21.14
N TYR A 342 -4.47 -15.03 21.95
CA TYR A 342 -5.84 -14.54 21.76
C TYR A 342 -5.84 -13.03 21.54
N PRO A 343 -6.76 -12.54 20.64
CA PRO A 343 -7.92 -13.21 20.03
C PRO A 343 -7.62 -14.14 18.84
N ALA A 344 -6.42 -14.08 18.23
CA ALA A 344 -6.09 -14.86 17.02
C ALA A 344 -6.43 -16.37 17.13
N GLY A 345 -6.30 -16.94 18.32
CA GLY A 345 -6.53 -18.36 18.60
C GLY A 345 -8.00 -18.79 18.71
N TYR A 346 -8.99 -17.88 18.69
CA TYR A 346 -10.41 -18.26 18.80
C TYR A 346 -10.95 -18.99 17.57
N ARG A 347 -10.47 -18.67 16.37
CA ARG A 347 -10.83 -19.34 15.10
C ARG A 347 -12.33 -19.37 14.82
N LEU A 348 -13.01 -18.25 15.03
CA LEU A 348 -14.44 -18.11 14.75
C LEU A 348 -14.68 -17.87 13.24
N ALA A 349 -15.89 -18.19 12.76
CA ALA A 349 -16.22 -18.13 11.34
C ALA A 349 -16.20 -16.71 10.73
N ASN A 350 -16.28 -15.68 11.55
CA ASN A 350 -16.19 -14.27 11.14
C ASN A 350 -14.81 -13.66 11.32
N MET A 351 -13.77 -14.47 11.56
CA MET A 351 -12.40 -13.98 11.79
C MET A 351 -11.51 -14.19 10.58
N ILE A 352 -10.58 -13.25 10.42
CA ILE A 352 -9.38 -13.39 9.60
C ILE A 352 -8.19 -13.13 10.51
N VAL A 353 -7.21 -14.03 10.52
CA VAL A 353 -5.98 -13.93 11.34
C VAL A 353 -4.79 -13.65 10.42
N ILE A 354 -4.01 -12.61 10.73
CA ILE A 354 -3.08 -11.99 9.80
C ILE A 354 -1.64 -12.02 10.32
N ALA A 355 -0.73 -12.66 9.55
CA ALA A 355 0.72 -12.59 9.72
C ALA A 355 1.30 -11.35 9.02
N ALA A 356 2.50 -10.93 9.44
CA ALA A 356 3.23 -9.85 8.82
C ALA A 356 4.20 -10.36 7.74
N SER A 357 4.17 -9.75 6.54
CA SER A 357 5.21 -9.90 5.52
C SER A 357 6.08 -8.65 5.42
N ASP A 358 7.31 -8.81 4.92
CA ASP A 358 8.20 -7.71 4.58
C ASP A 358 8.09 -7.33 3.09
N GLN A 359 8.83 -6.28 2.69
CA GLN A 359 8.83 -5.75 1.32
C GLN A 359 9.51 -6.66 0.28
N ASN A 360 9.94 -7.86 0.67
CA ASN A 360 10.51 -8.89 -0.20
C ASN A 360 9.71 -10.19 -0.16
N ASP A 361 8.44 -10.12 0.27
CA ASP A 361 7.55 -11.27 0.40
C ASP A 361 8.02 -12.35 1.40
N ALA A 362 8.96 -12.02 2.29
CA ALA A 362 9.30 -12.93 3.36
C ALA A 362 8.35 -12.75 4.55
N LEU A 363 8.11 -13.84 5.28
CA LEU A 363 7.48 -13.73 6.60
C LEU A 363 8.37 -12.86 7.50
N ALA A 364 7.82 -11.84 8.13
CA ALA A 364 8.57 -10.99 9.04
C ALA A 364 9.18 -11.83 10.19
N THR A 365 10.44 -11.54 10.53
CA THR A 365 11.19 -12.37 11.48
C THR A 365 10.59 -12.43 12.88
N PHE A 366 9.75 -11.48 13.22
CA PHE A 366 9.01 -11.42 14.48
C PHE A 366 7.59 -12.03 14.38
N SER A 367 7.05 -12.17 13.16
CA SER A 367 5.64 -12.56 12.98
C SER A 367 5.35 -13.94 13.52
N ASP A 368 4.31 -14.05 14.32
CA ASP A 368 3.70 -15.33 14.61
C ASP A 368 3.06 -15.87 13.33
N TYR A 369 2.98 -17.21 13.24
CA TYR A 369 2.53 -17.95 12.07
C TYR A 369 1.77 -19.22 12.49
N GLY A 370 1.08 -19.84 11.54
CA GLY A 370 0.40 -21.11 11.78
C GLY A 370 -0.24 -21.62 10.50
N ALA A 371 0.17 -22.82 10.06
CA ALA A 371 -0.33 -23.43 8.83
C ALA A 371 -1.84 -23.75 8.86
N THR A 372 -2.44 -23.78 10.07
CA THR A 372 -3.87 -24.05 10.28
C THR A 372 -4.60 -22.97 11.06
N THR A 373 -3.88 -22.00 11.64
CA THR A 373 -4.46 -21.01 12.56
C THR A 373 -4.27 -19.57 12.11
N VAL A 374 -3.36 -19.29 11.18
CA VAL A 374 -3.15 -17.95 10.60
C VAL A 374 -3.54 -18.00 9.14
N ASP A 375 -4.47 -17.13 8.70
CA ASP A 375 -5.14 -17.31 7.42
C ASP A 375 -4.28 -16.87 6.23
N LEU A 376 -3.69 -15.66 6.30
CA LEU A 376 -2.85 -15.09 5.25
C LEU A 376 -1.82 -14.13 5.83
N ALA A 377 -0.94 -13.60 4.98
CA ALA A 377 -0.05 -12.51 5.35
C ALA A 377 -0.46 -11.19 4.68
N ALA A 378 -0.06 -10.08 5.30
CA ALA A 378 -0.16 -8.74 4.72
C ALA A 378 1.09 -7.91 5.10
N PRO A 379 1.36 -6.77 4.41
CA PRO A 379 2.48 -5.91 4.73
C PRO A 379 2.50 -5.49 6.20
N GLY A 380 3.60 -5.76 6.90
CA GLY A 380 3.73 -5.49 8.35
C GLY A 380 5.12 -5.04 8.78
N VAL A 381 6.04 -4.77 7.85
CA VAL A 381 7.39 -4.26 8.13
C VAL A 381 7.58 -2.93 7.42
N ASN A 382 8.14 -1.94 8.10
CA ASN A 382 8.35 -0.60 7.54
C ASN A 382 7.05 0.03 6.98
N ILE A 383 5.97 -0.07 7.73
CA ILE A 383 4.67 0.49 7.33
C ILE A 383 4.58 1.93 7.80
N LEU A 384 4.52 2.84 6.83
CA LEU A 384 4.37 4.27 7.09
C LEU A 384 2.89 4.60 7.24
N SER A 385 2.54 5.28 8.34
CA SER A 385 1.17 5.75 8.58
C SER A 385 1.15 6.93 9.54
N CYS A 386 -0.05 7.43 9.83
CA CYS A 386 -0.32 8.60 10.68
C CYS A 386 0.08 8.35 12.15
N VAL A 387 0.52 9.37 12.83
CA VAL A 387 0.66 9.39 14.30
C VAL A 387 0.07 10.69 14.85
N PRO A 388 -0.37 10.75 16.13
CA PRO A 388 -0.99 11.94 16.67
C PRO A 388 -0.13 13.20 16.50
N VAL A 389 -0.77 14.31 16.15
CA VAL A 389 -0.08 15.60 15.92
C VAL A 389 0.56 16.17 17.19
N ASP A 390 0.09 15.80 18.37
CA ASP A 390 0.66 16.15 19.67
C ASP A 390 1.77 15.18 20.13
N GLN A 391 1.93 14.05 19.43
CA GLN A 391 2.99 13.07 19.63
C GLN A 391 3.79 12.82 18.34
N PRO A 392 4.34 13.88 17.73
CA PRO A 392 5.03 13.76 16.45
C PRO A 392 6.28 12.92 16.60
N GLY A 393 6.74 12.36 15.48
CA GLY A 393 8.03 11.72 15.41
C GLY A 393 9.17 12.65 15.78
N SER A 394 10.33 12.08 16.00
CA SER A 394 11.55 12.85 16.33
C SER A 394 12.49 12.89 15.13
N THR A 395 13.17 14.02 14.97
CA THR A 395 14.42 14.07 14.23
C THR A 395 15.52 13.53 15.13
N SER A 396 16.06 12.35 14.76
CA SER A 396 17.06 11.65 15.55
C SER A 396 18.25 11.24 14.70
N TYR A 397 19.46 11.52 15.21
CA TYR A 397 20.68 11.14 14.52
C TYR A 397 21.89 11.09 15.49
N VAL A 398 22.95 10.42 15.05
CA VAL A 398 24.29 10.49 15.64
C VAL A 398 25.18 11.25 14.68
N GLN A 399 25.85 12.30 15.16
CA GLN A 399 26.85 13.02 14.38
C GLN A 399 28.25 12.71 14.92
N GLN A 400 29.13 12.28 14.01
CA GLN A 400 30.57 12.07 14.27
C GLN A 400 31.38 12.88 13.28
N ALA A 401 32.01 13.96 13.75
CA ALA A 401 32.66 14.94 12.89
C ALA A 401 31.72 15.46 11.79
N SER A 402 32.02 15.18 10.50
CA SER A 402 31.15 15.54 9.39
C SER A 402 30.15 14.43 8.99
N ALA A 403 30.27 13.23 9.53
CA ALA A 403 29.34 12.13 9.24
C ALA A 403 28.09 12.24 10.10
N VAL A 404 26.91 12.04 9.47
CA VAL A 404 25.62 12.02 10.15
C VAL A 404 24.97 10.66 9.88
N TYR A 405 24.69 9.92 10.94
CA TYR A 405 24.03 8.63 10.93
C TYR A 405 22.57 8.85 11.36
N GLN A 406 21.63 8.69 10.42
CA GLN A 406 20.20 8.82 10.71
C GLN A 406 19.76 7.74 11.69
N ALA A 407 18.90 8.07 12.60
CA ALA A 407 18.42 7.19 13.66
C ALA A 407 16.92 7.27 13.82
N ASN A 408 16.33 6.25 14.44
CA ASN A 408 14.95 6.30 14.93
C ASN A 408 14.97 6.41 16.46
N ALA A 409 14.19 7.34 17.01
CA ALA A 409 13.99 7.39 18.46
C ALA A 409 13.32 6.11 18.95
N LEU A 410 13.73 5.62 20.12
CA LEU A 410 12.93 4.59 20.79
C LEU A 410 11.66 5.25 21.37
N ILE A 411 10.54 4.53 21.29
CA ILE A 411 9.28 4.96 21.90
C ILE A 411 9.48 5.18 23.39
N TYR A 412 9.02 6.29 23.90
CA TYR A 412 9.25 6.79 25.28
C TYR A 412 10.70 7.24 25.57
N SER A 413 11.57 7.33 24.57
CA SER A 413 12.92 7.85 24.72
C SER A 413 12.93 9.27 25.30
N GLY A 414 13.89 9.56 26.16
CA GLY A 414 14.19 10.92 26.59
C GLY A 414 14.59 11.81 25.40
N LEU A 415 14.29 13.10 25.51
CA LEU A 415 14.61 14.09 24.47
C LEU A 415 15.97 14.76 24.77
N THR A 416 16.58 15.29 23.72
CA THR A 416 17.73 16.20 23.84
C THR A 416 17.28 17.66 23.62
N THR A 417 18.17 18.61 23.87
CA THR A 417 18.06 19.94 23.27
C THR A 417 18.41 19.83 21.76
N SER A 418 18.15 20.91 21.02
CA SER A 418 18.54 20.97 19.58
C SER A 418 20.04 20.85 19.35
N ASN A 419 20.87 21.16 20.35
CA ASN A 419 22.32 20.98 20.28
C ASN A 419 22.77 19.54 20.55
N GLY A 420 21.87 18.68 20.99
CA GLY A 420 22.17 17.29 21.33
C GLY A 420 23.03 17.11 22.58
N ILE A 421 23.48 15.89 22.81
CA ILE A 421 24.43 15.48 23.84
C ILE A 421 25.73 15.08 23.16
N THR A 422 26.80 15.84 23.40
CA THR A 422 28.14 15.56 22.86
C THR A 422 29.02 14.95 23.93
N ALA A 423 29.48 13.71 23.71
CA ALA A 423 30.36 12.99 24.64
C ALA A 423 31.13 11.87 23.92
N ALA A 424 32.08 11.26 24.63
CA ALA A 424 32.72 10.04 24.13
C ALA A 424 31.70 8.89 24.07
N ILE A 425 31.82 8.02 23.07
CA ILE A 425 30.95 6.85 22.91
C ILE A 425 31.74 5.57 23.20
N TYR A 426 31.13 4.66 23.96
CA TYR A 426 31.75 3.40 24.38
C TYR A 426 30.90 2.21 24.01
N TYR A 427 31.52 1.18 23.43
CA TYR A 427 30.83 -0.06 23.09
C TYR A 427 30.51 -0.87 24.37
N CYS A 428 29.23 -1.19 24.52
CA CYS A 428 28.67 -1.90 25.67
C CYS A 428 28.06 -3.25 25.28
N GLY A 429 28.62 -3.93 24.28
CA GLY A 429 28.19 -5.28 23.85
C GLY A 429 26.70 -5.37 23.59
N LEU A 430 26.06 -6.40 24.16
CA LEU A 430 24.60 -6.62 24.06
C LEU A 430 23.80 -5.87 25.14
N GLY A 431 24.46 -5.03 25.98
CA GLY A 431 23.79 -4.25 27.00
C GLY A 431 23.50 -4.98 28.32
N TYR A 432 24.14 -6.11 28.59
CA TYR A 432 24.11 -6.73 29.92
C TYR A 432 24.85 -5.86 30.94
N PRO A 433 24.49 -5.85 32.24
CA PRO A 433 25.14 -5.01 33.26
C PRO A 433 26.68 -5.09 33.25
N THR A 434 27.22 -6.29 32.99
CA THR A 434 28.67 -6.52 32.91
C THR A 434 29.34 -6.02 31.64
N ASN A 435 28.59 -5.59 30.65
CA ASN A 435 29.15 -5.08 29.39
C ASN A 435 29.51 -3.58 29.43
N PHE A 436 29.11 -2.85 30.47
CA PHE A 436 29.35 -1.43 30.57
C PHE A 436 30.71 -1.13 31.22
N PRO A 437 31.65 -0.52 30.48
CA PRO A 437 32.91 -0.08 31.08
C PRO A 437 32.66 1.09 32.01
N ALA A 438 33.43 1.24 33.08
CA ALA A 438 33.31 2.37 34.02
C ALA A 438 33.39 3.74 33.33
N ALA A 439 34.09 3.83 32.22
CA ALA A 439 34.24 5.05 31.41
C ALA A 439 32.93 5.48 30.71
N VAL A 440 31.86 4.65 30.69
CA VAL A 440 30.58 5.06 30.11
C VAL A 440 29.83 6.08 30.95
N SER A 441 30.17 6.18 32.23
CA SER A 441 29.60 7.18 33.11
C SER A 441 29.84 8.63 32.61
N ASN A 442 28.77 9.41 32.52
CA ASN A 442 28.71 10.72 31.88
C ASN A 442 29.08 10.75 30.39
N ASN A 443 28.97 9.59 29.70
CA ASN A 443 29.26 9.42 28.29
C ASN A 443 28.11 8.68 27.58
N ILE A 444 28.30 8.27 26.33
CA ILE A 444 27.29 7.64 25.48
C ILE A 444 27.55 6.15 25.39
N ALA A 445 26.52 5.34 25.57
CA ALA A 445 26.59 3.89 25.42
C ALA A 445 26.23 3.49 23.98
N LEU A 446 27.13 2.76 23.29
CA LEU A 446 26.85 2.07 22.01
C LEU A 446 26.54 0.60 22.29
N ILE A 447 25.33 0.17 21.96
CA ILE A 447 24.82 -1.15 22.32
C ILE A 447 24.35 -1.89 21.06
N GLN A 448 24.68 -3.15 20.91
CA GLN A 448 24.15 -3.99 19.85
C GLN A 448 22.79 -4.55 20.25
N ARG A 449 21.81 -4.54 19.33
CA ARG A 449 20.56 -5.28 19.47
C ARG A 449 20.84 -6.77 19.69
N GLY A 450 19.98 -7.48 20.41
CA GLY A 450 20.15 -8.91 20.70
C GLY A 450 19.02 -9.39 21.62
N THR A 451 19.34 -10.26 22.58
CA THR A 451 18.37 -11.00 23.38
C THR A 451 17.65 -10.20 24.48
N LEU A 452 18.24 -9.09 24.96
CA LEU A 452 17.59 -8.24 25.98
C LEU A 452 16.55 -7.32 25.33
N PHE A 453 15.48 -7.00 26.07
CA PHE A 453 14.58 -5.93 25.71
C PHE A 453 15.31 -4.57 25.60
N PHE A 454 14.78 -3.66 24.80
CA PHE A 454 15.38 -2.32 24.65
C PHE A 454 15.33 -1.55 25.99
N SER A 455 14.24 -1.68 26.75
CA SER A 455 14.09 -1.13 28.10
C SER A 455 15.17 -1.63 29.05
N ASP A 456 15.50 -2.93 29.03
CA ASP A 456 16.57 -3.48 29.87
C ASP A 456 17.94 -2.90 29.50
N LYS A 457 18.22 -2.80 28.17
CA LYS A 457 19.48 -2.21 27.69
C LYS A 457 19.65 -0.79 28.14
N VAL A 458 18.59 0.03 28.02
CA VAL A 458 18.63 1.44 28.40
C VAL A 458 18.65 1.60 29.94
N SER A 459 17.90 0.79 30.68
CA SER A 459 17.99 0.75 32.15
C SER A 459 19.41 0.42 32.63
N ASN A 460 20.07 -0.56 32.01
CA ASN A 460 21.45 -0.92 32.35
C ASN A 460 22.43 0.20 31.98
N ALA A 461 22.21 0.92 30.85
CA ALA A 461 23.00 2.09 30.49
C ALA A 461 22.82 3.23 31.50
N MET A 462 21.59 3.50 31.97
CA MET A 462 21.29 4.47 33.01
C MET A 462 21.96 4.10 34.34
N ALA A 463 21.87 2.83 34.74
CA ALA A 463 22.53 2.33 35.94
C ALA A 463 24.07 2.46 35.88
N ALA A 464 24.65 2.39 34.69
CA ALA A 464 26.09 2.63 34.45
C ALA A 464 26.43 4.14 34.34
N GLY A 465 25.43 5.03 34.43
CA GLY A 465 25.62 6.49 34.40
C GLY A 465 25.75 7.06 32.99
N ALA A 466 25.32 6.37 31.95
CA ALA A 466 25.31 6.89 30.57
C ALA A 466 24.33 8.08 30.46
N GLN A 467 24.69 9.07 29.62
CA GLN A 467 23.84 10.23 29.32
C GLN A 467 22.91 10.00 28.12
N ALA A 468 23.27 9.06 27.24
CA ALA A 468 22.47 8.63 26.10
C ALA A 468 22.80 7.20 25.73
N ALA A 469 21.87 6.51 25.08
CA ALA A 469 22.05 5.17 24.52
C ALA A 469 21.85 5.19 23.01
N VAL A 470 22.81 4.64 22.28
CA VAL A 470 22.73 4.41 20.83
C VAL A 470 22.70 2.91 20.62
N ILE A 471 21.59 2.39 20.10
CA ILE A 471 21.40 0.94 19.88
C ILE A 471 21.44 0.68 18.38
N PHE A 472 22.30 -0.19 17.90
CA PHE A 472 22.33 -0.54 16.48
C PHE A 472 21.81 -1.94 16.20
N ASN A 473 21.22 -2.10 15.01
CA ASN A 473 20.59 -3.35 14.62
C ASN A 473 21.62 -4.48 14.47
N ASN A 474 21.19 -5.72 14.71
CA ASN A 474 21.96 -6.94 14.50
C ASN A 474 21.63 -7.64 13.17
N VAL A 475 20.67 -7.11 12.42
CA VAL A 475 20.30 -7.54 11.06
C VAL A 475 20.31 -6.32 10.13
N VAL A 476 20.33 -6.55 8.81
CA VAL A 476 20.31 -5.47 7.80
C VAL A 476 19.08 -4.59 7.96
N GLY A 477 19.25 -3.28 7.81
CA GLY A 477 18.19 -2.27 7.94
C GLY A 477 18.17 -1.58 9.31
N ASN A 478 17.24 -0.62 9.45
CA ASN A 478 17.06 0.15 10.67
C ASN A 478 16.25 -0.64 11.71
N VAL A 479 16.15 -0.10 12.91
CA VAL A 479 15.25 -0.59 13.95
C VAL A 479 14.05 0.35 14.01
N ASN A 480 12.84 -0.18 13.74
CA ASN A 480 11.60 0.55 13.93
C ASN A 480 10.88 0.03 15.16
N SER A 481 9.90 0.77 15.65
CA SER A 481 9.01 0.36 16.75
C SER A 481 9.74 -0.15 18.00
N ALA A 482 11.03 0.20 18.15
CA ALA A 482 11.75 -0.09 19.37
C ALA A 482 11.14 0.71 20.53
N THR A 483 10.73 0.03 21.60
CA THR A 483 10.04 0.66 22.70
C THR A 483 10.78 0.43 24.02
N LEU A 484 10.70 1.43 24.91
CA LEU A 484 11.09 1.31 26.32
C LEU A 484 9.95 0.76 27.17
N GLN A 485 8.86 0.30 26.54
CA GLN A 485 7.68 -0.37 27.10
C GLN A 485 6.76 0.57 27.89
N THR A 486 7.30 1.48 28.68
CA THR A 486 6.51 2.41 29.50
C THR A 486 7.10 3.81 29.46
N ALA A 487 6.26 4.82 29.56
CA ALA A 487 6.69 6.19 29.76
C ALA A 487 7.46 6.34 31.11
N GLY A 488 8.49 7.18 31.14
CA GLY A 488 9.32 7.38 32.31
C GLY A 488 10.45 8.38 32.09
N ASN A 489 11.29 8.56 33.09
CA ASN A 489 12.45 9.47 33.01
C ASN A 489 13.64 8.74 32.32
N TRP A 490 13.45 8.38 31.07
CA TRP A 490 14.47 7.74 30.28
C TRP A 490 15.51 8.73 29.76
N ILE A 491 16.78 8.28 29.65
CA ILE A 491 17.78 9.02 28.89
C ILE A 491 17.44 8.97 27.39
N PRO A 492 17.95 9.90 26.55
CA PRO A 492 17.84 9.82 25.12
C PRO A 492 18.36 8.46 24.62
N ALA A 493 17.49 7.72 23.92
CA ALA A 493 17.78 6.41 23.40
C ALA A 493 17.32 6.36 21.93
N ILE A 494 18.27 6.11 21.01
CA ILE A 494 18.03 6.10 19.57
C ILE A 494 18.62 4.85 18.94
N ALA A 495 18.05 4.43 17.81
CA ALA A 495 18.43 3.22 17.11
C ALA A 495 19.02 3.53 15.73
N LEU A 496 20.13 2.88 15.40
CA LEU A 496 20.82 2.96 14.12
C LEU A 496 20.57 1.69 13.28
N SER A 497 20.79 1.81 11.98
CA SER A 497 20.94 0.66 11.10
C SER A 497 22.13 -0.23 11.53
N GLN A 498 22.14 -1.49 11.07
CA GLN A 498 23.29 -2.37 11.26
C GLN A 498 24.56 -1.76 10.67
N ALA A 499 24.48 -1.24 9.44
CA ALA A 499 25.63 -0.69 8.73
C ALA A 499 26.21 0.54 9.44
N ASP A 500 25.35 1.48 9.87
CA ASP A 500 25.78 2.70 10.55
C ASP A 500 26.34 2.39 11.95
N GLY A 501 25.72 1.47 12.67
CA GLY A 501 26.23 1.03 13.96
C GLY A 501 27.58 0.33 13.88
N GLN A 502 27.81 -0.48 12.85
CA GLN A 502 29.10 -1.11 12.58
C GLN A 502 30.15 -0.09 12.16
N ALA A 503 29.78 0.90 11.34
CA ALA A 503 30.67 1.99 10.95
C ALA A 503 31.12 2.81 12.18
N LEU A 504 30.17 3.13 13.06
CA LEU A 504 30.44 3.84 14.30
C LEU A 504 31.31 3.02 15.27
N LEU A 505 31.05 1.72 15.38
CA LEU A 505 31.86 0.79 16.17
C LEU A 505 33.31 0.70 15.65
N ALA A 506 33.49 0.66 14.34
CA ALA A 506 34.83 0.61 13.72
C ALA A 506 35.63 1.93 13.89
N ALA A 507 34.91 3.04 14.13
CA ALA A 507 35.52 4.35 14.32
C ALA A 507 35.96 4.64 15.78
N LEU A 508 35.72 3.72 16.70
CA LEU A 508 36.08 3.91 18.10
C LEU A 508 37.63 3.90 18.31
N PRO A 509 38.18 4.73 19.23
CA PRO A 509 37.51 5.67 20.14
C PRO A 509 37.03 6.93 19.43
N ALA A 510 35.81 7.40 19.74
CA ALA A 510 35.19 8.55 19.10
C ALA A 510 34.43 9.41 20.12
N SER A 511 34.25 10.70 19.77
CA SER A 511 33.26 11.57 20.37
C SER A 511 32.14 11.81 19.37
N VAL A 512 30.90 11.75 19.82
CA VAL A 512 29.72 11.92 18.98
C VAL A 512 28.72 12.88 19.62
N THR A 513 27.83 13.44 18.81
CA THR A 513 26.66 14.16 19.27
C THR A 513 25.42 13.34 18.99
N VAL A 514 24.65 13.00 20.02
CA VAL A 514 23.35 12.34 19.90
C VAL A 514 22.28 13.43 19.94
N VAL A 515 21.44 13.46 18.93
CA VAL A 515 20.28 14.33 18.82
C VAL A 515 19.01 13.50 18.80
N ASN A 516 18.02 13.88 19.59
CA ASN A 516 16.66 13.32 19.61
C ASN A 516 15.70 14.47 19.99
N VAL A 517 15.14 15.13 19.00
CA VAL A 517 14.24 16.29 19.19
C VAL A 517 12.91 16.05 18.50
N PRO A 518 11.77 16.44 19.09
CA PRO A 518 10.48 16.38 18.44
C PRO A 518 10.49 17.15 17.12
N ASP A 519 9.89 16.59 16.11
CA ASP A 519 9.68 17.22 14.81
C ASP A 519 8.18 17.40 14.57
N PRO A 520 7.60 18.57 14.85
CA PRO A 520 6.16 18.81 14.70
C PRO A 520 5.62 18.60 13.29
N ALA A 521 6.50 18.61 12.27
CA ALA A 521 6.12 18.32 10.90
C ALA A 521 6.08 16.80 10.61
N ASN A 522 6.65 15.97 11.50
CA ASN A 522 6.70 14.53 11.31
C ASN A 522 5.55 13.82 12.03
N ILE A 523 4.34 13.99 11.50
CA ILE A 523 3.11 13.33 11.97
C ILE A 523 2.86 11.98 11.30
N TYR A 524 3.88 11.37 10.73
CA TYR A 524 3.86 10.05 10.09
C TYR A 524 5.09 9.27 10.52
N GLN A 525 4.91 7.99 10.88
CA GLN A 525 6.01 7.13 11.33
C GLN A 525 5.97 5.76 10.67
N LEU A 526 7.15 5.13 10.58
CA LEU A 526 7.32 3.74 10.16
C LEU A 526 7.20 2.84 11.38
N LEU A 527 6.29 1.87 11.34
CA LEU A 527 6.14 0.85 12.38
C LEU A 527 6.24 -0.56 11.78
N ASP A 528 6.61 -1.52 12.66
CA ASP A 528 6.70 -2.94 12.35
C ASP A 528 5.76 -3.74 13.27
N GLY A 529 5.03 -4.70 12.75
CA GLY A 529 4.17 -5.57 13.56
C GLY A 529 3.09 -6.26 12.73
N THR A 530 2.58 -7.38 13.24
CA THR A 530 1.31 -7.94 12.77
C THR A 530 0.15 -6.97 13.02
N SER A 531 0.34 -6.03 13.96
CA SER A 531 -0.53 -4.87 14.18
C SER A 531 -0.63 -3.93 12.99
N MET A 532 0.41 -3.86 12.13
CA MET A 532 0.41 -3.07 10.89
C MET A 532 -0.10 -3.90 9.71
N ALA A 533 -0.05 -5.23 9.80
CA ALA A 533 -0.61 -6.14 8.81
C ALA A 533 -2.15 -6.24 8.91
N ALA A 534 -2.69 -6.32 10.12
CA ALA A 534 -4.14 -6.43 10.36
C ALA A 534 -4.96 -5.30 9.71
N PRO A 535 -4.58 -4.01 9.82
CA PRO A 535 -5.33 -2.92 9.19
C PRO A 535 -5.35 -2.98 7.65
N HIS A 536 -4.35 -3.58 7.00
CA HIS A 536 -4.44 -3.83 5.55
C HIS A 536 -5.61 -4.76 5.22
N ILE A 537 -5.90 -5.75 6.07
CA ILE A 537 -7.04 -6.65 5.87
C ILE A 537 -8.35 -5.97 6.24
N ALA A 538 -8.38 -5.18 7.31
CA ALA A 538 -9.59 -4.42 7.67
C ALA A 538 -9.98 -3.43 6.55
N GLY A 539 -9.00 -2.75 5.96
CA GLY A 539 -9.21 -1.92 4.76
C GLY A 539 -9.64 -2.74 3.54
N ALA A 540 -9.07 -3.94 3.33
CA ALA A 540 -9.50 -4.82 2.24
C ALA A 540 -10.95 -5.33 2.43
N VAL A 541 -11.37 -5.61 3.67
CA VAL A 541 -12.77 -5.95 3.99
C VAL A 541 -13.70 -4.78 3.69
N ALA A 542 -13.32 -3.56 4.04
CA ALA A 542 -14.08 -2.35 3.74
C ALA A 542 -14.20 -2.14 2.23
N PHE A 543 -13.08 -2.24 1.52
CA PHE A 543 -13.03 -2.14 0.05
C PHE A 543 -13.91 -3.21 -0.63
N ALA A 544 -13.86 -4.46 -0.17
CA ALA A 544 -14.73 -5.52 -0.68
C ALA A 544 -16.21 -5.23 -0.38
N ALA A 545 -16.54 -4.70 0.81
CA ALA A 545 -17.91 -4.35 1.17
C ALA A 545 -18.48 -3.22 0.31
N MET A 546 -17.68 -2.25 -0.11
CA MET A 546 -18.09 -1.22 -1.05
C MET A 546 -18.36 -1.77 -2.45
N ASN A 547 -17.49 -2.67 -2.92
CA ASN A 547 -17.61 -3.26 -4.25
C ASN A 547 -18.72 -4.31 -4.34
N PHE A 548 -18.93 -5.09 -3.26
CA PHE A 548 -19.87 -6.21 -3.17
C PHE A 548 -20.76 -6.10 -1.93
N PRO A 549 -21.66 -5.11 -1.87
CA PRO A 549 -22.45 -4.81 -0.65
C PRO A 549 -23.41 -5.93 -0.25
N ALA A 550 -23.78 -6.81 -1.18
CA ALA A 550 -24.72 -7.92 -0.91
C ALA A 550 -24.05 -9.19 -0.37
N GLU A 551 -22.71 -9.24 -0.35
CA GLU A 551 -21.99 -10.41 0.17
C GLU A 551 -22.16 -10.58 1.67
N THR A 552 -22.35 -11.82 2.07
CA THR A 552 -22.32 -12.25 3.47
C THR A 552 -20.88 -12.20 4.02
N VAL A 553 -20.75 -12.30 5.34
CA VAL A 553 -19.44 -12.44 6.02
C VAL A 553 -18.61 -13.56 5.42
N ALA A 554 -19.21 -14.74 5.22
CA ALA A 554 -18.50 -15.91 4.70
C ALA A 554 -18.01 -15.70 3.24
N GLU A 555 -18.86 -15.13 2.40
CA GLU A 555 -18.51 -14.86 0.99
C GLU A 555 -17.38 -13.83 0.89
N ARG A 556 -17.43 -12.76 1.70
CA ARG A 556 -16.39 -11.71 1.72
C ARG A 556 -15.06 -12.24 2.25
N ILE A 557 -15.06 -13.05 3.32
CA ILE A 557 -13.87 -13.75 3.80
C ILE A 557 -13.30 -14.66 2.70
N GLN A 558 -14.17 -15.47 2.07
CA GLN A 558 -13.75 -16.37 0.99
C GLN A 558 -13.17 -15.59 -0.20
N ARG A 559 -13.76 -14.44 -0.58
CA ARG A 559 -13.24 -13.56 -1.64
C ARG A 559 -11.80 -13.13 -1.34
N ILE A 560 -11.51 -12.71 -0.13
CA ILE A 560 -10.15 -12.27 0.26
C ILE A 560 -9.20 -13.46 0.28
N LEU A 561 -9.56 -14.56 0.92
CA LEU A 561 -8.67 -15.69 1.14
C LEU A 561 -8.41 -16.53 -0.12
N ALA A 562 -9.37 -16.64 -1.04
CA ALA A 562 -9.21 -17.39 -2.29
C ALA A 562 -8.35 -16.63 -3.32
N ASN A 563 -8.23 -15.32 -3.19
CA ASN A 563 -7.60 -14.45 -4.19
C ASN A 563 -6.25 -13.86 -3.75
N VAL A 564 -5.59 -14.47 -2.78
CA VAL A 564 -4.23 -14.08 -2.36
C VAL A 564 -3.21 -14.28 -3.49
N THR A 565 -2.09 -13.56 -3.41
CA THR A 565 -0.89 -13.88 -4.19
C THR A 565 -0.14 -15.00 -3.48
N PRO A 566 -0.01 -16.21 -4.07
CA PRO A 566 0.81 -17.27 -3.48
C PRO A 566 2.27 -16.83 -3.37
N VAL A 567 2.87 -17.05 -2.20
CA VAL A 567 4.25 -16.66 -1.91
C VAL A 567 5.00 -17.85 -1.33
N ALA A 568 6.12 -18.24 -1.98
CA ALA A 568 6.88 -19.44 -1.57
C ALA A 568 7.35 -19.37 -0.12
N GLY A 569 7.71 -18.20 0.39
CA GLY A 569 8.14 -17.96 1.78
C GLY A 569 7.03 -18.10 2.81
N LEU A 570 5.75 -18.06 2.40
CA LEU A 570 4.57 -18.18 3.25
C LEU A 570 3.93 -19.57 3.20
N ALA A 571 4.36 -20.43 2.26
CA ALA A 571 3.86 -21.80 2.14
C ALA A 571 4.11 -22.60 3.43
N GLY A 572 3.04 -23.17 4.01
CA GLY A 572 3.08 -23.88 5.30
C GLY A 572 3.33 -22.98 6.52
N LYS A 573 3.25 -21.66 6.34
CA LYS A 573 3.31 -20.66 7.41
C LYS A 573 1.96 -20.04 7.69
N VAL A 574 1.13 -19.89 6.67
CA VAL A 574 -0.26 -19.44 6.76
C VAL A 574 -1.15 -20.39 5.97
N VAL A 575 -2.44 -20.44 6.28
CA VAL A 575 -3.42 -21.36 5.66
C VAL A 575 -3.43 -21.25 4.13
N THR A 576 -3.48 -20.01 3.61
CA THR A 576 -3.53 -19.75 2.16
C THR A 576 -2.17 -19.89 1.48
N GLY A 577 -1.07 -19.89 2.24
CA GLY A 577 0.29 -19.81 1.70
C GLY A 577 0.57 -18.52 0.93
N GLY A 578 -0.22 -17.46 1.14
CA GLY A 578 -0.16 -16.25 0.33
C GLY A 578 -0.26 -14.95 1.10
N ARG A 579 -0.01 -13.86 0.35
CA ARG A 579 -0.18 -12.46 0.78
C ARG A 579 -1.46 -11.89 0.19
N LEU A 580 -2.11 -10.97 0.91
CA LEU A 580 -3.24 -10.18 0.43
C LEU A 580 -2.99 -9.65 -1.00
N ASN A 581 -4.00 -9.81 -1.86
CA ASN A 581 -4.04 -9.17 -3.18
C ASN A 581 -5.41 -8.53 -3.39
N LEU A 582 -5.46 -7.22 -3.26
CA LEU A 582 -6.68 -6.44 -3.35
C LEU A 582 -7.24 -6.43 -4.79
N ALA A 583 -6.39 -6.37 -5.79
CA ALA A 583 -6.81 -6.36 -7.19
C ALA A 583 -7.53 -7.66 -7.58
N ARG A 584 -6.95 -8.81 -7.20
CA ARG A 584 -7.58 -10.12 -7.46
C ARG A 584 -8.85 -10.36 -6.66
N SER A 585 -9.07 -9.63 -5.58
CA SER A 585 -10.33 -9.70 -4.85
C SER A 585 -11.47 -8.94 -5.53
N VAL A 586 -11.19 -8.13 -6.55
CA VAL A 586 -12.17 -7.35 -7.30
C VAL A 586 -12.38 -7.87 -8.72
N ASP A 587 -11.34 -8.42 -9.32
CA ASP A 587 -11.30 -9.04 -10.63
C ASP A 587 -10.68 -10.43 -10.44
N THR A 588 -11.54 -11.43 -10.23
CA THR A 588 -11.10 -12.76 -9.77
C THR A 588 -10.53 -13.63 -10.88
N ASP A 589 -10.89 -13.38 -12.15
CA ASP A 589 -10.32 -14.09 -13.31
C ASP A 589 -9.19 -13.29 -14.01
N GLY A 590 -8.95 -12.04 -13.61
CA GLY A 590 -7.86 -11.22 -14.09
C GLY A 590 -8.03 -10.75 -15.53
N ASN A 591 -9.29 -10.63 -16.01
CA ASN A 591 -9.58 -10.25 -17.38
C ASN A 591 -9.60 -8.72 -17.60
N GLY A 592 -9.47 -7.90 -16.53
CA GLY A 592 -9.51 -6.45 -16.54
C GLY A 592 -10.92 -5.86 -16.39
N LEU A 593 -11.93 -6.70 -16.24
CA LEU A 593 -13.30 -6.32 -15.91
C LEU A 593 -13.58 -6.73 -14.46
N PRO A 594 -13.99 -5.82 -13.58
CA PRO A 594 -14.24 -6.23 -12.20
C PRO A 594 -15.51 -7.07 -12.08
N ASP A 595 -15.49 -8.07 -11.20
CA ASP A 595 -16.59 -9.01 -10.96
C ASP A 595 -17.94 -8.31 -10.75
N TRP A 596 -17.96 -7.15 -10.05
CA TRP A 596 -19.18 -6.39 -9.80
C TRP A 596 -19.81 -5.85 -11.10
N TRP A 597 -18.98 -5.48 -12.09
CA TRP A 597 -19.43 -4.98 -13.38
C TRP A 597 -19.96 -6.12 -14.25
N GLU A 598 -19.25 -7.26 -14.29
CA GLU A 598 -19.70 -8.47 -14.97
C GLU A 598 -21.04 -8.96 -14.39
N GLN A 599 -21.16 -8.98 -13.06
CA GLN A 599 -22.40 -9.34 -12.39
C GLN A 599 -23.55 -8.38 -12.73
N GLN A 600 -23.27 -7.08 -12.81
CA GLN A 600 -24.28 -6.05 -13.11
C GLN A 600 -24.84 -6.18 -14.52
N PHE A 601 -23.97 -6.39 -15.52
CA PHE A 601 -24.37 -6.33 -16.94
C PHE A 601 -24.61 -7.72 -17.55
N PHE A 602 -23.96 -8.76 -17.07
CA PHE A 602 -24.00 -10.09 -17.63
C PHE A 602 -24.56 -11.18 -16.69
N GLY A 603 -24.72 -10.85 -15.39
CA GLY A 603 -25.32 -11.74 -14.40
C GLY A 603 -24.38 -12.86 -13.90
N HIS A 604 -23.10 -12.76 -14.15
CA HIS A 604 -22.04 -13.66 -13.63
C HIS A 604 -20.84 -12.83 -13.18
N LEU A 605 -19.95 -13.43 -12.37
CA LEU A 605 -18.82 -12.73 -11.77
C LEU A 605 -17.55 -12.81 -12.61
N THR A 606 -17.46 -13.73 -13.56
CA THR A 606 -16.24 -14.02 -14.31
C THR A 606 -16.55 -14.52 -15.72
N GLY A 607 -15.58 -14.40 -16.63
CA GLY A 607 -15.63 -15.03 -17.94
C GLY A 607 -16.22 -14.17 -19.05
N THR A 608 -16.47 -12.89 -18.81
CA THR A 608 -16.81 -11.93 -19.86
C THR A 608 -15.58 -11.66 -20.72
N ASP A 609 -15.71 -11.75 -22.04
CA ASP A 609 -14.62 -11.34 -22.95
C ASP A 609 -14.47 -9.83 -22.97
N PRO A 610 -13.36 -9.25 -22.48
CA PRO A 610 -13.15 -7.81 -22.47
C PRO A 610 -13.09 -7.16 -23.85
N ASN A 611 -12.84 -7.96 -24.91
CA ASN A 611 -12.77 -7.49 -26.28
C ASN A 611 -14.08 -7.64 -27.05
N ALA A 612 -15.09 -8.30 -26.50
CA ALA A 612 -16.39 -8.40 -27.12
C ALA A 612 -17.12 -7.06 -27.14
N ASP A 613 -17.97 -6.86 -28.14
CA ASP A 613 -18.86 -5.73 -28.34
C ASP A 613 -20.30 -6.27 -28.49
N PRO A 614 -21.02 -6.52 -27.37
CA PRO A 614 -22.30 -7.24 -27.41
C PRO A 614 -23.43 -6.45 -28.05
N ASP A 615 -23.44 -5.13 -27.93
CA ASP A 615 -24.49 -4.25 -28.46
C ASP A 615 -24.15 -3.63 -29.83
N HIS A 616 -22.90 -3.88 -30.30
CA HIS A 616 -22.43 -3.48 -31.65
C HIS A 616 -22.35 -1.96 -31.86
N ASP A 617 -22.02 -1.18 -30.80
CA ASP A 617 -21.84 0.27 -30.89
C ASP A 617 -20.41 0.67 -31.30
N GLY A 618 -19.47 -0.29 -31.34
CA GLY A 618 -18.08 -0.11 -31.72
C GLY A 618 -17.13 0.02 -30.53
N ALA A 619 -17.62 -0.02 -29.28
CA ALA A 619 -16.83 -0.08 -28.08
C ALA A 619 -16.76 -1.54 -27.57
N SER A 620 -15.62 -1.96 -27.08
CA SER A 620 -15.50 -3.27 -26.42
C SER A 620 -15.94 -3.17 -24.94
N ASN A 621 -16.30 -4.29 -24.33
CA ASN A 621 -16.64 -4.37 -22.91
C ASN A 621 -15.63 -3.63 -22.02
N LEU A 622 -14.33 -3.81 -22.26
CA LEU A 622 -13.29 -3.10 -21.52
C LEU A 622 -13.31 -1.58 -21.79
N ALA A 623 -13.52 -1.17 -23.03
CA ALA A 623 -13.61 0.26 -23.37
C ALA A 623 -14.84 0.88 -22.69
N GLU A 624 -15.94 0.17 -22.60
CA GLU A 624 -17.15 0.61 -21.95
C GLU A 624 -17.05 0.67 -20.43
N PHE A 625 -16.42 -0.36 -19.82
CA PHE A 625 -16.08 -0.31 -18.41
C PHE A 625 -15.25 0.95 -18.07
N LEU A 626 -14.20 1.21 -18.85
CA LEU A 626 -13.36 2.39 -18.67
C LEU A 626 -14.13 3.69 -18.90
N ALA A 627 -15.03 3.73 -19.89
CA ALA A 627 -15.85 4.90 -20.18
C ALA A 627 -16.98 5.11 -19.16
N GLY A 628 -17.41 4.03 -18.46
CA GLY A 628 -18.59 4.03 -17.62
C GLY A 628 -19.89 3.97 -18.41
N THR A 629 -19.85 3.39 -19.61
CA THR A 629 -21.02 3.17 -20.49
C THR A 629 -21.64 1.78 -20.24
N ASP A 630 -22.79 1.51 -20.83
CA ASP A 630 -23.56 0.28 -20.66
C ASP A 630 -23.31 -0.65 -21.86
N PRO A 631 -22.58 -1.78 -21.69
CA PRO A 631 -22.14 -2.68 -22.75
C PRO A 631 -23.28 -3.47 -23.42
N THR A 632 -24.50 -3.26 -22.96
CA THR A 632 -25.71 -3.92 -23.51
C THR A 632 -26.64 -2.93 -24.22
N ASN A 633 -26.22 -1.66 -24.36
CA ASN A 633 -27.05 -0.58 -24.90
C ASN A 633 -26.31 0.23 -25.96
N PHE A 634 -26.51 -0.08 -27.22
CA PHE A 634 -25.95 0.59 -28.41
C PHE A 634 -25.93 2.13 -28.35
N ASN A 635 -26.83 2.77 -27.58
CA ASN A 635 -26.88 4.23 -27.45
C ASN A 635 -25.98 4.78 -26.33
N SER A 636 -25.37 3.93 -25.52
CA SER A 636 -24.53 4.27 -24.37
C SER A 636 -23.06 4.30 -24.71
N ALA A 637 -22.65 5.05 -25.70
CA ALA A 637 -21.25 5.13 -26.14
C ALA A 637 -20.58 6.45 -25.72
N LEU A 638 -19.29 6.40 -25.41
CA LEU A 638 -18.46 7.61 -25.26
C LEU A 638 -18.23 8.25 -26.64
N ARG A 639 -18.99 9.29 -26.98
CA ARG A 639 -18.91 9.98 -28.25
C ARG A 639 -19.23 11.46 -28.13
N LEU A 640 -18.67 12.26 -29.02
CA LEU A 640 -19.08 13.66 -29.17
C LEU A 640 -20.52 13.70 -29.74
N THR A 641 -21.45 14.25 -28.95
CA THR A 641 -22.87 14.33 -29.30
C THR A 641 -23.24 15.61 -30.00
N ALA A 642 -22.49 16.70 -29.78
CA ALA A 642 -22.68 17.94 -30.48
C ALA A 642 -21.34 18.62 -30.77
N LEU A 643 -21.31 19.29 -31.95
CA LEU A 643 -20.23 20.16 -32.37
C LEU A 643 -20.88 21.43 -32.95
N ARG A 644 -20.70 22.55 -32.25
CA ARG A 644 -21.36 23.80 -32.59
C ARG A 644 -20.34 24.92 -32.82
N SER A 645 -20.60 25.76 -33.80
CA SER A 645 -19.79 26.97 -33.97
C SER A 645 -20.10 27.95 -32.83
N GLY A 646 -19.09 28.32 -32.06
CA GLY A 646 -19.14 29.39 -31.07
C GLY A 646 -18.97 30.81 -31.69
N GLY A 647 -19.10 30.97 -33.01
CA GLY A 647 -18.80 32.20 -33.70
C GLY A 647 -17.34 32.60 -33.61
N THR A 648 -17.05 33.81 -33.16
CA THR A 648 -15.67 34.28 -32.91
C THR A 648 -15.01 33.59 -31.72
N ASN A 649 -15.77 32.83 -30.89
CA ASN A 649 -15.30 32.19 -29.67
C ASN A 649 -14.84 30.74 -29.90
N GLY A 650 -14.81 30.25 -31.14
CA GLY A 650 -14.26 28.91 -31.45
C GLY A 650 -15.31 27.86 -31.72
N VAL A 651 -15.02 26.60 -31.33
CA VAL A 651 -15.88 25.42 -31.52
C VAL A 651 -16.26 24.87 -30.18
N VAL A 652 -17.56 24.71 -29.91
CA VAL A 652 -18.10 24.06 -28.70
C VAL A 652 -18.38 22.60 -29.00
N LEU A 653 -17.89 21.74 -28.11
CA LEU A 653 -18.03 20.28 -28.17
C LEU A 653 -18.80 19.83 -26.94
N GLU A 654 -19.69 18.86 -27.12
CA GLU A 654 -20.51 18.29 -26.04
C GLU A 654 -20.43 16.75 -26.11
N TRP A 655 -20.40 16.10 -24.93
CA TRP A 655 -20.41 14.64 -24.82
C TRP A 655 -21.04 14.17 -23.50
N PRO A 656 -21.66 12.98 -23.46
CA PRO A 656 -22.11 12.36 -22.22
C PRO A 656 -20.93 12.11 -21.30
N SER A 657 -21.10 12.33 -20.00
CA SER A 657 -20.03 12.16 -19.05
C SER A 657 -20.49 11.37 -17.82
N VAL A 658 -19.55 10.64 -17.20
CA VAL A 658 -19.78 9.81 -16.02
C VAL A 658 -18.92 10.33 -14.88
N MET A 659 -19.51 10.47 -13.70
CA MET A 659 -18.82 10.98 -12.50
C MET A 659 -17.53 10.20 -12.23
N GLY A 660 -16.48 10.92 -11.83
CA GLY A 660 -15.17 10.32 -11.54
C GLY A 660 -14.29 10.09 -12.78
N ARG A 661 -14.79 10.35 -13.99
CA ARG A 661 -14.00 10.26 -15.22
C ARG A 661 -13.42 11.63 -15.59
N TYR A 662 -12.29 11.57 -16.30
CA TYR A 662 -11.64 12.75 -16.86
C TYR A 662 -11.42 12.54 -18.34
N TYR A 663 -11.42 13.64 -19.09
CA TYR A 663 -11.39 13.59 -20.53
C TYR A 663 -10.31 14.51 -21.07
N ARG A 664 -9.77 14.14 -22.24
CA ARG A 664 -8.96 15.04 -23.07
C ARG A 664 -9.54 15.17 -24.45
N LEU A 665 -9.35 16.34 -25.01
CA LEU A 665 -9.81 16.69 -26.33
C LEU A 665 -8.63 16.93 -27.24
N LEU A 666 -8.59 16.19 -28.31
CA LEU A 666 -7.57 16.27 -29.35
C LEU A 666 -8.16 16.84 -30.64
N ARG A 667 -7.34 17.49 -31.43
CA ARG A 667 -7.71 18.07 -32.72
C ARG A 667 -6.72 17.62 -33.78
N SER A 668 -7.23 17.46 -35.03
CA SER A 668 -6.43 17.28 -36.21
C SER A 668 -6.98 18.15 -37.36
N THR A 669 -6.12 18.59 -38.26
CA THR A 669 -6.50 19.23 -39.53
C THR A 669 -6.36 18.24 -40.70
N ASN A 670 -5.78 17.09 -40.47
CA ASN A 670 -5.57 16.04 -41.47
C ASN A 670 -5.62 14.65 -40.79
N LEU A 671 -6.65 13.88 -41.09
CA LEU A 671 -6.86 12.56 -40.51
C LEU A 671 -5.73 11.54 -40.79
N PHE A 672 -4.96 11.73 -41.87
CA PHE A 672 -3.83 10.88 -42.21
C PHE A 672 -2.63 11.06 -41.27
N ASN A 673 -2.55 12.22 -40.59
CA ASN A 673 -1.48 12.51 -39.64
C ASN A 673 -1.84 12.16 -38.20
N GLY A 674 -3.05 11.62 -37.96
CA GLY A 674 -3.55 11.35 -36.63
C GLY A 674 -4.02 12.62 -35.87
N PHE A 675 -4.22 12.46 -34.55
CA PHE A 675 -4.65 13.53 -33.64
C PHE A 675 -3.48 13.89 -32.70
N ASP A 676 -2.66 14.84 -33.14
CA ASP A 676 -1.43 15.27 -32.46
C ASP A 676 -1.55 16.61 -31.72
N SER A 677 -2.64 17.33 -31.93
CA SER A 677 -2.87 18.64 -31.33
C SER A 677 -3.78 18.53 -30.12
N LEU A 678 -3.18 18.52 -28.90
CA LEU A 678 -3.93 18.60 -27.65
C LEU A 678 -4.64 19.95 -27.55
N VAL A 679 -5.96 19.92 -27.37
CA VAL A 679 -6.81 21.12 -27.22
C VAL A 679 -7.03 21.39 -25.72
N LEU A 680 -7.48 20.39 -24.98
CA LEU A 680 -7.77 20.45 -23.54
C LEU A 680 -7.44 19.10 -22.90
N THR A 681 -7.04 19.14 -21.66
CA THR A 681 -6.71 17.99 -20.82
C THR A 681 -7.28 18.20 -19.42
N ASN A 682 -7.35 17.15 -18.62
CA ASN A 682 -7.86 17.18 -17.24
C ASN A 682 -9.30 17.69 -17.12
N LEU A 683 -10.13 17.40 -18.11
CA LEU A 683 -11.53 17.81 -18.09
C LEU A 683 -12.32 16.87 -17.19
N SER A 684 -12.60 17.30 -15.96
CA SER A 684 -13.42 16.50 -15.03
C SER A 684 -14.84 16.32 -15.57
N ALA A 685 -15.42 15.16 -15.30
CA ALA A 685 -16.81 14.91 -15.64
C ALA A 685 -17.77 15.87 -14.95
N THR A 686 -18.75 16.35 -15.70
CA THR A 686 -19.90 17.15 -15.22
C THR A 686 -21.20 16.48 -15.67
N PRO A 687 -21.55 15.30 -15.11
CA PRO A 687 -22.70 14.54 -15.57
C PRO A 687 -24.01 15.34 -15.54
N PRO A 688 -24.94 15.07 -16.46
CA PRO A 688 -24.90 14.04 -17.49
C PRO A 688 -24.13 14.42 -18.76
N LEU A 689 -23.72 15.70 -18.91
CA LEU A 689 -23.13 16.24 -20.14
C LEU A 689 -21.95 17.14 -19.82
N ASN A 690 -20.83 16.88 -20.45
CA ASN A 690 -19.70 17.82 -20.49
C ASN A 690 -19.77 18.71 -21.71
N THR A 691 -19.29 19.93 -21.52
CA THR A 691 -19.13 20.91 -22.60
C THR A 691 -17.74 21.52 -22.55
N ALA A 692 -17.05 21.56 -23.67
CA ALA A 692 -15.73 22.20 -23.79
C ALA A 692 -15.64 23.06 -25.05
N THR A 693 -14.78 24.09 -25.04
CA THR A 693 -14.60 25.00 -26.15
C THR A 693 -13.16 24.97 -26.64
N ASP A 694 -12.97 24.63 -27.93
CA ASP A 694 -11.71 24.90 -28.62
C ASP A 694 -11.71 26.38 -29.03
N ALA A 695 -11.00 27.20 -28.27
CA ALA A 695 -10.93 28.65 -28.51
C ALA A 695 -10.10 29.05 -29.72
N ALA A 696 -9.55 28.11 -30.48
CA ALA A 696 -8.79 28.46 -31.68
C ALA A 696 -9.69 29.15 -32.72
N PRO A 697 -9.23 30.25 -33.37
CA PRO A 697 -10.03 30.99 -34.31
C PRO A 697 -10.46 30.12 -35.49
N PRO A 698 -11.58 30.46 -36.17
CA PRO A 698 -12.01 29.74 -37.36
C PRO A 698 -10.90 29.64 -38.40
N SER A 699 -10.71 28.42 -38.95
CA SER A 699 -9.70 28.16 -39.98
C SER A 699 -10.39 27.80 -41.30
N ALA A 700 -9.75 28.12 -42.42
CA ALA A 700 -10.18 27.67 -43.73
C ALA A 700 -9.98 26.13 -43.92
N SER A 701 -9.15 25.50 -43.11
CA SER A 701 -8.92 24.04 -43.14
C SER A 701 -9.94 23.32 -42.28
N PRO A 702 -10.38 22.13 -42.68
CA PRO A 702 -11.26 21.29 -41.84
C PRO A 702 -10.61 20.96 -40.50
N ARG A 703 -11.41 20.80 -39.47
CA ARG A 703 -11.00 20.38 -38.16
C ARG A 703 -11.74 19.11 -37.79
N TYR A 704 -10.99 18.16 -37.27
CA TYR A 704 -11.48 16.90 -36.74
C TYR A 704 -11.17 16.89 -35.27
N TYR A 705 -12.07 16.34 -34.44
CA TYR A 705 -11.91 16.26 -33.00
C TYR A 705 -12.01 14.84 -32.56
N ARG A 706 -11.23 14.48 -31.54
CA ARG A 706 -11.25 13.21 -30.87
C ARG A 706 -11.34 13.44 -29.38
N LEU A 707 -12.30 12.77 -28.77
CA LEU A 707 -12.48 12.70 -27.32
C LEU A 707 -11.82 11.42 -26.85
N GLU A 708 -11.02 11.51 -25.82
CA GLU A 708 -10.41 10.36 -25.15
C GLU A 708 -10.64 10.47 -23.65
N LEU A 709 -10.76 9.32 -23.00
CA LEU A 709 -10.65 9.24 -21.56
C LEU A 709 -9.23 9.62 -21.16
N GLU A 710 -9.12 10.38 -20.11
CA GLU A 710 -7.87 10.60 -19.40
C GLU A 710 -7.88 9.71 -18.16
N PRO A 711 -6.76 9.07 -17.88
CA PRO A 711 -6.62 8.20 -16.74
C PRO A 711 -6.82 8.92 -15.40
#